data_5901e12f5e3548cdd6b3f7d4bf7628df
#
_entry.id   5901e12f5e3548cdd6b3f7d4bf7628df
#
_cell.length_a   1.000
_cell.length_b   1.000
_cell.length_c   1.000
_cell.angle_alpha   90.00
_cell.angle_beta   90.00
_cell.angle_gamma   90.00
#
_symmetry.space_group_name_H-M   'P 1'
#
loop_
_entity.id
_entity.type
_entity.pdbx_description
1 polymer ?
#
loop_
_entity_poly.entity_id
_entity_poly.type
_entity_poly.pdbx_seq_one_letter_code
_entity_poly.pdbx_strand_id
1 'polypeptide(L)'
;GVTIYIPELSLGTTTDENGNYVIADLPLKTITLQISYLGHQTIIKKVTLQKSTTADFVMKESNAMINEVVVTGLAGNSLMKDSPTPVSILTAADIKEVSSTNIIDAIAHQPGISQITTGSGISKPVIRGLGYNRIVTVNDGVRQEGQQWGDEHGIEIDPQTVNNIEILKGPASLMYGSDAMAGVVIFHDAPTLAKNTVAGDVSSEYQTNNGLFDYSLHMAGNNNGYVWGVRYSDKMAHAYKNKYDGYVDNSQFRERAMSGLLGVNKSWGYSHLKLSYYHLTPSMIEEPGAVGDKDYSHGLPYQQIHHYKAVLDNSFYVGNGNIKALFAYQQNRRQEFEDEENPNKPGLDFMLHTINYDVHYAIQPAEGLSFATGVNGMYQRSLNKGDEFLIPSYALFDFGAFATSSYKTGDLNISGGLRFDTRHVRSFALEDRFASMSRTFNGVTGSIGATYAINEKMNVRLNLARGFRVPNLSELASNGEHEGTFRYEVGNTELKPEYSWQLDAGWDYTSTYVSAQLSLFANYIDNYIFAHKIAGKVVDNVPVYQFVQGNARLLGGEASVDIHPIERLHFQNAFSYVDAVQLNQTAEAKYLPMTPAPRWTSELKYDIIRDGKTFNNTYVKIGMECDLRQNHFYALDNTETATPSYTLLNASMGTDIKCRGKKILSVYLTGDNLTNRAYQNNLSRLKYAGLNPVTGREGVFNMGRNFGIKVVAPVNL
;
A
#
# COMPACT_ATOMS: atom_id res chain seq x y z
N GLY A 1 -19.49 -23.02 -0.37
CA GLY A 1 -18.46 -22.15 0.09
C GLY A 1 -18.59 -20.68 -0.32
N VAL A 2 -19.80 -20.16 -0.66
CA VAL A 2 -20.02 -18.70 -0.86
C VAL A 2 -19.92 -18.00 0.48
N THR A 3 -19.14 -16.91 0.57
CA THR A 3 -19.04 -16.09 1.77
C THR A 3 -20.15 -15.05 1.81
N ILE A 4 -20.86 -14.98 2.93
CA ILE A 4 -21.85 -13.95 3.23
C ILE A 4 -21.33 -13.17 4.44
N TYR A 5 -21.08 -11.86 4.26
CA TYR A 5 -20.45 -11.00 5.26
C TYR A 5 -21.29 -9.75 5.53
N ILE A 6 -21.32 -9.31 6.79
CA ILE A 6 -22.00 -8.10 7.25
C ILE A 6 -20.94 -7.17 7.85
N PRO A 7 -20.47 -6.17 7.09
CA PRO A 7 -19.37 -5.30 7.49
C PRO A 7 -19.61 -4.54 8.79
N GLU A 8 -20.82 -4.04 8.99
CA GLU A 8 -21.20 -3.25 10.17
C GLU A 8 -21.12 -4.04 11.47
N LEU A 9 -21.22 -5.38 11.39
CA LEU A 9 -21.17 -6.30 12.52
C LEU A 9 -19.84 -7.06 12.60
N SER A 10 -19.00 -6.93 11.59
CA SER A 10 -17.84 -7.80 11.38
C SER A 10 -18.20 -9.29 11.53
N LEU A 11 -19.33 -9.68 10.97
CA LEU A 11 -19.91 -11.01 11.12
C LEU A 11 -20.12 -11.64 9.74
N GLY A 12 -19.72 -12.89 9.59
CA GLY A 12 -19.92 -13.63 8.35
C GLY A 12 -20.22 -15.10 8.57
N THR A 13 -20.61 -15.76 7.48
CA THR A 13 -20.78 -17.20 7.37
C THR A 13 -20.42 -17.65 5.97
N THR A 14 -20.34 -18.96 5.76
CA THR A 14 -20.17 -19.56 4.44
C THR A 14 -21.31 -20.53 4.16
N THR A 15 -21.66 -20.70 2.89
CA THR A 15 -22.65 -21.70 2.51
C THR A 15 -22.08 -23.12 2.64
N ASP A 16 -22.97 -24.07 2.96
CA ASP A 16 -22.70 -25.51 2.85
C ASP A 16 -22.60 -25.97 1.38
N GLU A 17 -22.47 -27.28 1.14
CA GLU A 17 -22.38 -27.88 -0.19
C GLU A 17 -23.67 -27.71 -1.02
N ASN A 18 -24.80 -27.50 -0.37
CA ASN A 18 -26.12 -27.29 -0.99
C ASN A 18 -26.44 -25.80 -1.20
N GLY A 19 -25.52 -24.89 -0.83
CA GLY A 19 -25.72 -23.46 -0.93
C GLY A 19 -26.51 -22.85 0.23
N ASN A 20 -26.83 -23.61 1.31
CA ASN A 20 -27.54 -23.10 2.47
C ASN A 20 -26.61 -22.35 3.42
N TYR A 21 -27.12 -21.28 4.00
CA TYR A 21 -26.42 -20.50 5.03
C TYR A 21 -27.38 -20.02 6.12
N VAL A 22 -26.85 -19.77 7.30
CA VAL A 22 -27.60 -19.18 8.43
C VAL A 22 -26.71 -18.14 9.11
N ILE A 23 -27.28 -16.97 9.38
CA ILE A 23 -26.67 -15.96 10.24
C ILE A 23 -27.70 -15.62 11.32
N ALA A 24 -27.37 -15.96 12.57
CA ALA A 24 -28.24 -15.75 13.72
C ALA A 24 -27.91 -14.45 14.47
N ASP A 25 -28.83 -14.02 15.34
CA ASP A 25 -28.67 -12.88 16.25
C ASP A 25 -28.42 -11.54 15.55
N LEU A 26 -29.05 -11.34 14.39
CA LEU A 26 -28.98 -10.09 13.64
C LEU A 26 -29.92 -9.03 14.24
N PRO A 27 -29.56 -7.72 14.16
CA PRO A 27 -30.44 -6.65 14.58
C PRO A 27 -31.66 -6.54 13.65
N LEU A 28 -32.83 -6.20 14.20
CA LEU A 28 -34.04 -5.90 13.42
C LEU A 28 -33.90 -4.50 12.80
N LYS A 29 -33.01 -4.36 11.84
CA LYS A 29 -32.63 -3.11 11.15
C LYS A 29 -32.23 -3.41 9.71
N THR A 30 -31.88 -2.35 8.96
CA THR A 30 -31.24 -2.50 7.68
C THR A 30 -29.76 -2.87 7.87
N ILE A 31 -29.34 -3.98 7.27
CA ILE A 31 -27.96 -4.47 7.25
C ILE A 31 -27.47 -4.56 5.81
N THR A 32 -26.16 -4.45 5.62
CA THR A 32 -25.52 -4.68 4.32
C THR A 32 -25.04 -6.13 4.25
N LEU A 33 -25.52 -6.89 3.28
CA LEU A 33 -24.99 -8.21 2.95
C LEU A 33 -24.02 -8.08 1.79
N GLN A 34 -22.82 -8.58 1.99
CA GLN A 34 -21.80 -8.75 0.96
C GLN A 34 -21.67 -10.24 0.68
N ILE A 35 -22.00 -10.66 -0.53
CA ILE A 35 -21.97 -12.06 -0.96
C ILE A 35 -20.85 -12.19 -1.98
N SER A 36 -19.85 -13.01 -1.68
CA SER A 36 -18.66 -13.17 -2.53
C SER A 36 -18.27 -14.63 -2.71
N TYR A 37 -17.81 -14.95 -3.91
CA TYR A 37 -17.25 -16.25 -4.26
C TYR A 37 -16.24 -16.08 -5.39
N LEU A 38 -15.13 -16.80 -5.32
CA LEU A 38 -14.05 -16.71 -6.30
C LEU A 38 -14.59 -17.00 -7.72
N GLY A 39 -14.25 -16.14 -8.68
CA GLY A 39 -14.71 -16.26 -10.07
C GLY A 39 -16.17 -15.84 -10.29
N HIS A 40 -16.80 -15.20 -9.32
CA HIS A 40 -18.18 -14.73 -9.44
C HIS A 40 -18.30 -13.25 -9.07
N GLN A 41 -19.28 -12.60 -9.67
CA GLN A 41 -19.61 -11.21 -9.36
C GLN A 41 -20.07 -11.08 -7.93
N THR A 42 -19.38 -10.25 -7.13
CA THR A 42 -19.76 -9.93 -5.75
C THR A 42 -21.09 -9.15 -5.75
N ILE A 43 -21.98 -9.54 -4.83
CA ILE A 43 -23.28 -8.89 -4.66
C ILE A 43 -23.23 -8.09 -3.35
N ILE A 44 -23.53 -6.79 -3.41
CA ILE A 44 -23.81 -5.96 -2.24
C ILE A 44 -25.31 -5.69 -2.20
N LYS A 45 -25.97 -6.13 -1.14
CA LYS A 45 -27.42 -5.94 -0.99
C LYS A 45 -27.77 -5.49 0.41
N LYS A 46 -28.56 -4.44 0.52
CA LYS A 46 -29.15 -4.03 1.80
C LYS A 46 -30.45 -4.76 2.03
N VAL A 47 -30.61 -5.30 3.22
CA VAL A 47 -31.78 -6.05 3.65
C VAL A 47 -32.30 -5.46 4.95
N THR A 48 -33.57 -5.04 4.97
CA THR A 48 -34.24 -4.56 6.19
C THR A 48 -34.89 -5.74 6.90
N LEU A 49 -34.35 -6.09 8.04
CA LEU A 49 -34.86 -7.18 8.88
C LEU A 49 -35.92 -6.66 9.83
N GLN A 50 -37.12 -7.22 9.76
CA GLN A 50 -38.22 -6.99 10.72
C GLN A 50 -38.53 -8.25 11.53
N LYS A 51 -38.13 -9.41 11.02
CA LYS A 51 -38.27 -10.75 11.59
C LYS A 51 -37.29 -11.72 10.95
N SER A 52 -37.25 -12.97 11.38
CA SER A 52 -36.53 -14.01 10.65
C SER A 52 -36.95 -14.01 9.17
N THR A 53 -35.98 -13.96 8.27
CA THR A 53 -36.20 -13.74 6.85
C THR A 53 -35.29 -14.69 6.07
N THR A 54 -35.80 -15.25 4.99
CA THR A 54 -34.98 -15.97 4.00
C THR A 54 -34.56 -15.01 2.91
N ALA A 55 -33.30 -15.07 2.51
CA ALA A 55 -32.74 -14.26 1.42
C ALA A 55 -31.89 -15.16 0.52
N ASP A 56 -32.36 -15.37 -0.70
CA ASP A 56 -31.69 -16.17 -1.73
C ASP A 56 -30.97 -15.28 -2.72
N PHE A 57 -29.79 -15.71 -3.18
CA PHE A 57 -28.94 -14.98 -4.11
C PHE A 57 -28.49 -15.90 -5.24
N VAL A 58 -28.51 -15.38 -6.45
CA VAL A 58 -27.93 -16.05 -7.62
C VAL A 58 -26.73 -15.24 -8.06
N MET A 59 -25.56 -15.85 -8.00
CA MET A 59 -24.31 -15.20 -8.43
C MET A 59 -24.06 -15.48 -9.91
N LYS A 60 -23.61 -14.46 -10.64
CA LYS A 60 -23.16 -14.59 -12.03
C LYS A 60 -21.65 -14.83 -12.02
N GLU A 61 -21.18 -15.72 -12.88
CA GLU A 61 -19.75 -15.89 -13.12
C GLU A 61 -19.15 -14.59 -13.68
N SER A 62 -18.03 -14.19 -13.18
CA SER A 62 -17.29 -13.02 -13.62
C SER A 62 -15.87 -13.05 -13.06
N ASN A 63 -14.90 -12.91 -13.93
CA ASN A 63 -13.50 -12.71 -13.57
C ASN A 63 -13.10 -11.23 -13.66
N ALA A 64 -14.06 -10.32 -13.85
CA ALA A 64 -13.77 -8.89 -13.99
C ALA A 64 -13.55 -8.23 -12.63
N MET A 65 -12.38 -7.66 -12.40
CA MET A 65 -12.02 -6.92 -11.17
C MET A 65 -12.97 -5.77 -10.84
N ILE A 66 -13.64 -5.17 -11.84
CA ILE A 66 -14.62 -4.08 -11.63
C ILE A 66 -15.82 -4.47 -10.75
N ASN A 67 -16.02 -5.75 -10.52
CA ASN A 67 -17.07 -6.28 -9.64
C ASN A 67 -16.58 -6.56 -8.22
N GLU A 68 -15.31 -6.25 -7.90
CA GLU A 68 -14.78 -6.33 -6.54
C GLU A 68 -15.36 -5.22 -5.66
N VAL A 69 -15.36 -5.48 -4.35
CA VAL A 69 -15.87 -4.54 -3.34
C VAL A 69 -14.77 -3.59 -2.93
N VAL A 70 -15.07 -2.31 -2.98
CA VAL A 70 -14.28 -1.23 -2.41
C VAL A 70 -14.90 -0.84 -1.07
N VAL A 71 -14.17 -0.99 0.01
CA VAL A 71 -14.63 -0.63 1.37
C VAL A 71 -14.49 0.86 1.63
N THR A 72 -13.64 1.53 0.89
CA THR A 72 -13.15 2.90 1.14
C THR A 72 -13.82 3.96 0.29
N GLY A 73 -14.97 3.63 -0.29
CA GLY A 73 -15.79 4.62 -0.98
C GLY A 73 -16.22 5.78 -0.10
N LEU A 74 -16.73 6.83 -0.69
CA LEU A 74 -17.08 8.08 0.00
C LEU A 74 -18.12 7.91 1.11
N ALA A 75 -18.96 6.89 1.08
CA ALA A 75 -20.06 6.71 2.05
C ALA A 75 -20.36 5.23 2.39
N GLY A 76 -19.36 4.34 2.33
CA GLY A 76 -19.47 2.91 2.66
C GLY A 76 -19.11 1.98 1.51
N ASN A 77 -19.30 0.67 1.73
CA ASN A 77 -18.95 -0.36 0.77
C ASN A 77 -19.71 -0.19 -0.56
N SER A 78 -18.98 -0.19 -1.66
CA SER A 78 -19.51 -0.10 -3.02
C SER A 78 -18.78 -1.07 -3.95
N LEU A 79 -19.33 -1.33 -5.11
CA LEU A 79 -18.58 -2.01 -6.16
C LEU A 79 -17.58 -1.04 -6.81
N MET A 80 -16.42 -1.53 -7.23
CA MET A 80 -15.40 -0.71 -7.88
C MET A 80 -15.95 0.03 -9.10
N LYS A 81 -16.85 -0.58 -9.87
CA LYS A 81 -17.53 0.07 -11.01
C LYS A 81 -18.40 1.26 -10.63
N ASP A 82 -18.88 1.33 -9.38
CA ASP A 82 -19.71 2.43 -8.88
C ASP A 82 -18.85 3.57 -8.28
N SER A 83 -17.52 3.38 -8.18
CA SER A 83 -16.60 4.40 -7.68
C SER A 83 -16.12 5.30 -8.82
N PRO A 84 -16.34 6.63 -8.74
CA PRO A 84 -15.76 7.55 -9.73
C PRO A 84 -14.24 7.73 -9.54
N THR A 85 -13.73 7.49 -8.33
CA THR A 85 -12.29 7.50 -8.04
C THR A 85 -11.65 6.22 -8.58
N PRO A 86 -10.54 6.32 -9.32
CA PRO A 86 -9.81 5.14 -9.77
C PRO A 86 -9.25 4.34 -8.58
N VAL A 87 -9.53 3.05 -8.56
CA VAL A 87 -9.09 2.12 -7.50
C VAL A 87 -8.40 0.92 -8.12
N SER A 88 -7.33 0.43 -7.50
CA SER A 88 -6.77 -0.90 -7.74
C SER A 88 -6.95 -1.77 -6.50
N ILE A 89 -7.25 -3.04 -6.70
CA ILE A 89 -7.43 -4.01 -5.61
C ILE A 89 -6.49 -5.19 -5.87
N LEU A 90 -5.79 -5.61 -4.81
CA LEU A 90 -5.09 -6.89 -4.78
C LEU A 90 -5.77 -7.78 -3.75
N THR A 91 -6.17 -8.94 -4.21
CA THR A 91 -6.79 -9.96 -3.34
C THR A 91 -5.73 -10.78 -2.60
N ALA A 92 -6.17 -11.54 -1.59
CA ALA A 92 -5.29 -12.50 -0.91
C ALA A 92 -4.66 -13.54 -1.86
N ALA A 93 -5.33 -13.86 -2.96
CA ALA A 93 -4.80 -14.76 -3.98
C ALA A 93 -3.66 -14.09 -4.75
N ASP A 94 -3.86 -12.85 -5.21
CA ASP A 94 -2.83 -12.09 -5.93
C ASP A 94 -1.56 -11.94 -5.10
N ILE A 95 -1.70 -11.59 -3.81
CA ILE A 95 -0.56 -11.43 -2.89
C ILE A 95 0.21 -12.76 -2.70
N LYS A 96 -0.50 -13.91 -2.68
CA LYS A 96 0.13 -15.22 -2.50
C LYS A 96 0.81 -15.76 -3.76
N GLU A 97 0.32 -15.38 -4.94
CA GLU A 97 0.85 -15.81 -6.25
C GLU A 97 2.16 -15.09 -6.62
N VAL A 98 2.49 -14.00 -5.96
CA VAL A 98 3.70 -13.19 -6.22
C VAL A 98 4.78 -13.53 -5.19
N SER A 99 6.02 -13.68 -5.66
CA SER A 99 7.22 -13.69 -4.82
C SER A 99 7.65 -12.24 -4.61
N SER A 100 7.66 -11.78 -3.37
CA SER A 100 8.07 -10.41 -3.04
C SER A 100 8.91 -10.39 -1.78
N THR A 101 9.82 -9.43 -1.69
CA THR A 101 10.66 -9.25 -0.50
C THR A 101 9.91 -8.47 0.59
N ASN A 102 9.02 -7.58 0.19
CA ASN A 102 8.18 -6.76 1.07
C ASN A 102 6.81 -6.51 0.42
N ILE A 103 5.87 -5.97 1.19
CA ILE A 103 4.49 -5.78 0.72
C ILE A 103 4.37 -4.73 -0.41
N ILE A 104 5.25 -3.75 -0.47
CA ILE A 104 5.24 -2.72 -1.52
C ILE A 104 5.69 -3.28 -2.85
N ASP A 105 6.65 -4.21 -2.83
CA ASP A 105 7.07 -4.95 -4.01
C ASP A 105 5.89 -5.70 -4.65
N ALA A 106 5.03 -6.33 -3.83
CA ALA A 106 3.84 -6.99 -4.31
C ALA A 106 2.85 -6.04 -5.02
N ILE A 107 2.64 -4.81 -4.52
CA ILE A 107 1.72 -3.84 -5.13
C ILE A 107 2.32 -3.11 -6.34
N ALA A 108 3.64 -3.03 -6.44
CA ALA A 108 4.33 -2.29 -7.49
C ALA A 108 4.10 -2.88 -8.90
N HIS A 109 3.62 -4.12 -9.00
CA HIS A 109 3.24 -4.74 -10.28
C HIS A 109 1.92 -4.22 -10.86
N GLN A 110 1.13 -3.46 -10.08
CA GLN A 110 -0.12 -2.88 -10.56
C GLN A 110 0.13 -1.70 -11.52
N PRO A 111 -0.73 -1.51 -12.57
CA PRO A 111 -0.61 -0.36 -13.47
C PRO A 111 -0.65 0.97 -12.71
N GLY A 112 0.28 1.89 -13.04
CA GLY A 112 0.39 3.19 -12.41
C GLY A 112 0.95 3.19 -10.99
N ILE A 113 1.36 2.03 -10.46
CA ILE A 113 2.04 1.88 -9.18
C ILE A 113 3.49 1.49 -9.44
N SER A 114 4.40 2.13 -8.73
CA SER A 114 5.83 1.85 -8.74
C SER A 114 6.37 1.91 -7.31
N GLN A 115 7.66 1.69 -7.13
CA GLN A 115 8.29 1.75 -5.79
C GLN A 115 9.64 2.46 -5.85
N ILE A 116 9.93 3.27 -4.83
CA ILE A 116 11.28 3.74 -4.54
C ILE A 116 11.91 2.73 -3.59
N THR A 117 13.16 2.32 -3.90
CA THR A 117 13.89 1.32 -3.11
C THR A 117 15.29 1.82 -2.75
N THR A 118 15.75 1.46 -1.55
CA THR A 118 17.15 1.65 -1.09
C THR A 118 17.81 0.32 -0.70
N GLY A 119 17.24 -0.79 -1.17
CA GLY A 119 17.68 -2.16 -0.89
C GLY A 119 16.50 -3.12 -0.99
N SER A 120 16.73 -4.39 -0.71
CA SER A 120 15.70 -5.43 -0.82
C SER A 120 14.65 -5.38 0.32
N GLY A 121 15.01 -4.84 1.49
CA GLY A 121 14.14 -4.75 2.66
C GLY A 121 13.42 -3.39 2.82
N ILE A 122 13.75 -2.38 2.00
CA ILE A 122 13.25 -1.00 2.18
C ILE A 122 12.57 -0.52 0.91
N SER A 123 11.29 -0.20 0.99
CA SER A 123 10.50 0.22 -0.16
C SER A 123 9.35 1.16 0.21
N LYS A 124 9.07 2.13 -0.67
CA LYS A 124 7.92 3.06 -0.60
C LYS A 124 7.13 3.05 -1.89
N PRO A 125 5.80 3.17 -1.84
CA PRO A 125 4.98 3.23 -3.04
C PRO A 125 5.11 4.58 -3.76
N VAL A 126 4.93 4.52 -5.08
CA VAL A 126 4.75 5.69 -5.96
C VAL A 126 3.47 5.47 -6.76
N ILE A 127 2.53 6.38 -6.69
CA ILE A 127 1.27 6.33 -7.42
C ILE A 127 1.28 7.42 -8.49
N ARG A 128 1.21 7.04 -9.76
CA ARG A 128 1.14 7.96 -10.91
C ARG A 128 2.24 9.03 -10.92
N GLY A 129 3.45 8.65 -10.51
CA GLY A 129 4.61 9.54 -10.45
C GLY A 129 4.71 10.39 -9.18
N LEU A 130 3.79 10.24 -8.25
CA LEU A 130 3.83 10.91 -6.95
C LEU A 130 4.16 9.90 -5.85
N GLY A 131 5.21 10.15 -5.11
CA GLY A 131 5.68 9.34 -3.99
C GLY A 131 5.84 10.16 -2.71
N TYR A 132 6.65 9.63 -1.80
CA TYR A 132 6.98 10.24 -0.51
C TYR A 132 5.74 10.53 0.34
N ASN A 133 5.69 11.72 0.92
CA ASN A 133 4.65 12.17 1.84
C ASN A 133 3.34 12.60 1.14
N ARG A 134 3.12 12.17 -0.12
CA ARG A 134 1.89 12.39 -0.88
C ARG A 134 0.97 11.17 -0.92
N ILE A 135 1.42 10.06 -0.31
CA ILE A 135 0.66 8.83 -0.18
C ILE A 135 0.41 8.57 1.31
N VAL A 136 -0.86 8.36 1.65
CA VAL A 136 -1.24 7.93 2.99
C VAL A 136 -1.28 6.41 3.03
N THR A 137 -0.60 5.83 3.99
CA THR A 137 -0.64 4.39 4.27
C THR A 137 -1.57 4.13 5.44
N VAL A 138 -2.52 3.23 5.27
CA VAL A 138 -3.50 2.84 6.30
C VAL A 138 -3.38 1.36 6.58
N ASN A 139 -3.17 0.99 7.83
CA ASN A 139 -3.11 -0.39 8.30
C ASN A 139 -3.95 -0.55 9.56
N ASP A 140 -4.83 -1.56 9.62
CA ASP A 140 -5.82 -1.74 10.69
C ASP A 140 -6.81 -0.57 10.83
N GLY A 141 -7.06 0.17 9.76
CA GLY A 141 -7.87 1.39 9.77
C GLY A 141 -7.14 2.64 10.28
N VAL A 142 -5.87 2.54 10.63
CA VAL A 142 -5.06 3.60 11.21
C VAL A 142 -4.00 4.07 10.24
N ARG A 143 -3.86 5.39 10.12
CA ARG A 143 -2.78 6.01 9.36
C ARG A 143 -1.43 5.71 10.03
N GLN A 144 -0.46 5.23 9.24
CA GLN A 144 0.89 4.91 9.65
C GLN A 144 1.87 6.00 9.17
N GLU A 145 2.73 6.49 10.06
CA GLU A 145 3.55 7.69 9.82
C GLU A 145 5.06 7.47 9.99
N GLY A 146 5.50 6.31 10.44
CA GLY A 146 6.92 6.01 10.72
C GLY A 146 7.86 6.12 9.50
N GLN A 147 7.32 6.10 8.28
CA GLN A 147 8.04 6.11 7.02
C GLN A 147 8.23 7.51 6.39
N GLN A 148 7.72 8.58 7.00
CA GLN A 148 7.63 9.89 6.33
C GLN A 148 8.95 10.66 6.19
N TRP A 149 10.00 10.31 6.95
CA TRP A 149 11.18 11.16 7.07
C TRP A 149 12.16 11.07 5.90
N GLY A 150 12.30 9.91 5.26
CA GLY A 150 13.26 9.74 4.18
C GLY A 150 12.94 8.60 3.23
N ASP A 151 13.75 8.43 2.20
CA ASP A 151 13.57 7.38 1.19
C ASP A 151 13.91 5.99 1.73
N GLU A 152 14.86 5.90 2.65
CA GLU A 152 15.33 4.70 3.35
C GLU A 152 14.38 4.27 4.48
N HIS A 153 13.32 5.02 4.73
CA HIS A 153 12.29 4.65 5.69
C HIS A 153 11.14 3.91 4.99
N GLY A 154 11.24 2.60 4.88
CA GLY A 154 10.26 1.74 4.23
C GLY A 154 8.92 1.63 4.98
N ILE A 155 7.94 1.01 4.33
CA ILE A 155 6.64 0.71 4.94
C ILE A 155 6.78 -0.49 5.87
N GLU A 156 6.34 -0.34 7.11
CA GLU A 156 6.48 -1.29 8.22
C GLU A 156 5.18 -2.08 8.41
N ILE A 157 4.94 -3.04 7.53
CA ILE A 157 3.73 -3.88 7.55
C ILE A 157 4.12 -5.33 7.28
N ASP A 158 3.70 -6.23 8.17
CA ASP A 158 3.84 -7.67 7.96
C ASP A 158 2.93 -8.14 6.83
N PRO A 159 3.46 -8.62 5.70
CA PRO A 159 2.66 -9.11 4.58
C PRO A 159 1.72 -10.27 4.95
N GLN A 160 2.05 -11.04 5.99
CA GLN A 160 1.27 -12.20 6.43
C GLN A 160 -0.06 -11.81 7.10
N THR A 161 -0.19 -10.56 7.59
CA THR A 161 -1.45 -10.04 8.18
C THR A 161 -2.42 -9.55 7.11
N VAL A 162 -1.95 -9.27 5.91
CA VAL A 162 -2.72 -8.61 4.87
C VAL A 162 -3.59 -9.59 4.09
N ASN A 163 -4.90 -9.35 4.08
CA ASN A 163 -5.86 -10.14 3.31
C ASN A 163 -6.17 -9.56 1.94
N ASN A 164 -6.33 -8.24 1.85
CA ASN A 164 -6.43 -7.52 0.59
C ASN A 164 -5.87 -6.11 0.71
N ILE A 165 -5.55 -5.51 -0.42
CA ILE A 165 -4.99 -4.15 -0.49
C ILE A 165 -5.87 -3.34 -1.44
N GLU A 166 -6.35 -2.19 -0.98
CA GLU A 166 -7.01 -1.19 -1.81
C GLU A 166 -6.07 -0.02 -2.04
N ILE A 167 -5.95 0.44 -3.28
CA ILE A 167 -5.13 1.57 -3.68
C ILE A 167 -6.03 2.59 -4.36
N LEU A 168 -6.40 3.62 -3.62
CA LEU A 168 -7.13 4.78 -4.14
C LEU A 168 -6.13 5.71 -4.83
N LYS A 169 -6.36 6.02 -6.11
CA LYS A 169 -5.45 6.85 -6.91
C LYS A 169 -5.97 8.27 -7.04
N GLY A 170 -5.18 9.23 -6.58
CA GLY A 170 -5.52 10.65 -6.61
C GLY A 170 -6.14 11.18 -5.33
N PRO A 171 -6.43 12.50 -5.25
CA PRO A 171 -6.76 13.20 -4.02
C PRO A 171 -8.23 13.07 -3.56
N ALA A 172 -8.98 12.13 -4.09
CA ALA A 172 -10.41 11.96 -3.79
C ALA A 172 -10.71 11.29 -2.44
N SER A 173 -9.69 10.93 -1.67
CA SER A 173 -9.82 10.18 -0.41
C SER A 173 -10.13 11.08 0.79
N LEU A 174 -11.30 11.69 0.82
CA LEU A 174 -11.72 12.66 1.83
C LEU A 174 -11.76 12.11 3.27
N MET A 175 -11.89 10.80 3.42
CA MET A 175 -11.96 10.17 4.74
C MET A 175 -10.59 10.01 5.42
N TYR A 176 -9.47 10.05 4.67
CA TYR A 176 -8.13 9.71 5.19
C TYR A 176 -7.24 10.91 5.55
N GLY A 177 -7.75 12.11 5.37
CA GLY A 177 -7.08 13.34 5.79
C GLY A 177 -6.20 13.98 4.74
N SER A 178 -5.48 15.01 5.19
CA SER A 178 -4.45 15.69 4.41
C SER A 178 -3.33 14.72 4.00
N ASP A 179 -2.53 15.12 3.02
CA ASP A 179 -1.38 14.39 2.49
C ASP A 179 -1.71 13.25 1.49
N ALA A 180 -2.98 12.88 1.33
CA ALA A 180 -3.42 11.88 0.34
C ALA A 180 -3.53 12.48 -1.08
N MET A 181 -2.52 13.22 -1.54
CA MET A 181 -2.55 13.88 -2.87
C MET A 181 -2.34 12.90 -4.02
N ALA A 182 -1.46 11.92 -3.85
CA ALA A 182 -1.26 10.84 -4.81
C ALA A 182 -2.29 9.72 -4.64
N GLY A 183 -2.77 9.55 -3.42
CA GLY A 183 -3.73 8.53 -3.06
C GLY A 183 -3.52 7.92 -1.68
N VAL A 184 -4.19 6.81 -1.47
CA VAL A 184 -4.14 6.04 -0.22
C VAL A 184 -3.90 4.57 -0.52
N VAL A 185 -2.99 3.93 0.21
CA VAL A 185 -2.81 2.49 0.21
C VAL A 185 -3.35 1.93 1.51
N ILE A 186 -4.35 1.05 1.42
CA ILE A 186 -5.08 0.52 2.56
C ILE A 186 -4.88 -0.99 2.63
N PHE A 187 -4.34 -1.44 3.74
CA PHE A 187 -4.11 -2.84 4.05
C PHE A 187 -5.23 -3.33 4.96
N HIS A 188 -5.98 -4.32 4.49
CA HIS A 188 -7.10 -4.91 5.21
C HIS A 188 -6.75 -6.26 5.80
N ASP A 189 -7.11 -6.46 7.05
CA ASP A 189 -7.05 -7.77 7.71
C ASP A 189 -8.12 -8.73 7.17
N ALA A 190 -7.94 -10.01 7.47
CA ALA A 190 -8.99 -11.00 7.24
C ALA A 190 -10.22 -10.71 8.12
N PRO A 191 -11.45 -10.93 7.60
CA PRO A 191 -12.67 -10.87 8.41
C PRO A 191 -12.62 -11.84 9.60
N THR A 192 -13.32 -11.52 10.69
CA THR A 192 -13.46 -12.44 11.82
C THR A 192 -14.19 -13.73 11.39
N LEU A 193 -13.84 -14.84 12.01
CA LEU A 193 -14.42 -16.15 11.69
C LEU A 193 -15.91 -16.22 12.03
N ALA A 194 -16.61 -17.12 11.35
CA ALA A 194 -18.00 -17.46 11.70
C ALA A 194 -18.13 -17.92 13.16
N LYS A 195 -19.33 -17.76 13.74
CA LYS A 195 -19.57 -18.17 15.12
C LYS A 195 -19.23 -19.65 15.35
N ASN A 196 -18.63 -19.93 16.50
CA ASN A 196 -18.25 -21.26 16.97
C ASN A 196 -17.28 -21.98 16.02
N THR A 197 -16.37 -21.22 15.42
CA THR A 197 -15.29 -21.77 14.59
C THR A 197 -13.94 -21.37 15.16
N VAL A 198 -12.98 -22.28 15.01
CA VAL A 198 -11.56 -22.06 15.27
C VAL A 198 -10.81 -22.52 14.03
N ALA A 199 -9.97 -21.66 13.49
CA ALA A 199 -9.17 -21.97 12.30
C ALA A 199 -7.85 -21.19 12.34
N GLY A 200 -6.89 -21.64 11.56
CA GLY A 200 -5.61 -20.99 11.41
C GLY A 200 -4.90 -21.44 10.15
N ASP A 201 -3.68 -21.01 10.03
CA ASP A 201 -2.79 -21.40 8.95
C ASP A 201 -1.33 -21.41 9.42
N VAL A 202 -0.54 -22.24 8.77
CA VAL A 202 0.92 -22.23 8.82
C VAL A 202 1.41 -21.96 7.41
N SER A 203 2.24 -20.95 7.23
CA SER A 203 2.87 -20.65 5.95
C SER A 203 4.38 -20.66 6.05
N SER A 204 5.04 -20.99 4.95
CA SER A 204 6.49 -20.85 4.80
C SER A 204 6.84 -20.55 3.35
N GLU A 205 7.87 -19.73 3.17
CA GLU A 205 8.41 -19.36 1.86
C GLU A 205 9.94 -19.43 1.89
N TYR A 206 10.53 -19.92 0.79
CA TYR A 206 11.97 -19.86 0.56
C TYR A 206 12.26 -19.31 -0.84
N GLN A 207 13.25 -18.43 -0.95
CA GLN A 207 13.73 -17.85 -2.20
C GLN A 207 15.23 -18.10 -2.38
N THR A 208 15.64 -18.41 -3.60
CA THR A 208 17.01 -18.89 -3.85
C THR A 208 18.06 -17.80 -4.01
N ASN A 209 17.66 -16.59 -4.44
CA ASN A 209 18.61 -15.53 -4.76
C ASN A 209 19.28 -14.96 -3.51
N ASN A 210 18.49 -14.56 -2.54
CA ASN A 210 18.91 -13.95 -1.29
C ASN A 210 18.68 -14.87 -0.07
N GLY A 211 18.38 -16.17 -0.30
CA GLY A 211 18.08 -17.11 0.76
C GLY A 211 16.90 -16.70 1.65
N LEU A 212 15.99 -15.86 1.15
CA LEU A 212 14.85 -15.43 1.94
C LEU A 212 14.12 -16.64 2.49
N PHE A 213 13.95 -16.66 3.81
CA PHE A 213 13.16 -17.65 4.52
C PHE A 213 12.12 -16.91 5.39
N ASP A 214 10.86 -17.14 5.07
CA ASP A 214 9.70 -16.57 5.76
C ASP A 214 8.85 -17.69 6.32
N TYR A 215 8.36 -17.56 7.56
CA TYR A 215 7.33 -18.43 8.11
C TYR A 215 6.36 -17.65 8.98
N SER A 216 5.09 -18.12 8.99
CA SER A 216 4.02 -17.54 9.80
C SER A 216 3.15 -18.61 10.42
N LEU A 217 2.73 -18.35 11.64
CA LEU A 217 1.78 -19.17 12.41
C LEU A 217 0.58 -18.30 12.78
N HIS A 218 -0.61 -18.71 12.41
CA HIS A 218 -1.84 -17.98 12.69
C HIS A 218 -2.91 -18.90 13.30
N MET A 219 -3.59 -18.41 14.32
CA MET A 219 -4.78 -19.03 14.90
C MET A 219 -5.80 -17.98 15.26
N ALA A 220 -7.07 -18.23 14.96
CA ALA A 220 -8.18 -17.36 15.31
C ALA A 220 -9.41 -18.17 15.72
N GLY A 221 -10.28 -17.55 16.47
CA GLY A 221 -11.53 -18.17 16.90
C GLY A 221 -12.65 -17.18 17.15
N ASN A 222 -13.88 -17.68 17.09
CA ASN A 222 -15.08 -16.94 17.43
C ASN A 222 -15.99 -17.84 18.26
N ASN A 223 -16.03 -17.64 19.57
CA ASN A 223 -16.91 -18.34 20.48
C ASN A 223 -18.12 -17.48 20.80
N ASN A 224 -19.26 -17.76 20.15
CA ASN A 224 -20.52 -17.05 20.34
C ASN A 224 -20.40 -15.51 20.29
N GLY A 225 -19.59 -15.00 19.36
CA GLY A 225 -19.34 -13.58 19.17
C GLY A 225 -18.20 -13.00 20.01
N TYR A 226 -17.53 -13.79 20.85
CA TYR A 226 -16.23 -13.42 21.42
C TYR A 226 -15.14 -13.86 20.45
N VAL A 227 -14.46 -12.90 19.84
CA VAL A 227 -13.47 -13.13 18.80
C VAL A 227 -12.06 -12.94 19.35
N TRP A 228 -11.16 -13.77 18.88
CA TRP A 228 -9.74 -13.70 19.21
C TRP A 228 -8.90 -14.15 18.01
N GLY A 229 -7.68 -13.70 17.95
CA GLY A 229 -6.71 -14.14 16.96
C GLY A 229 -5.29 -13.84 17.43
N VAL A 230 -4.33 -14.60 16.96
CA VAL A 230 -2.91 -14.41 17.17
C VAL A 230 -2.15 -14.84 15.94
N ARG A 231 -1.15 -14.05 15.56
CA ARG A 231 -0.19 -14.36 14.48
C ARG A 231 1.22 -14.04 14.93
N TYR A 232 2.15 -14.87 14.52
CA TYR A 232 3.58 -14.63 14.59
C TYR A 232 4.19 -14.90 13.23
N SER A 233 5.13 -14.05 12.78
CA SER A 233 5.90 -14.21 11.57
C SER A 233 7.36 -13.84 11.78
N ASP A 234 8.25 -14.51 11.06
CA ASP A 234 9.70 -14.21 11.02
C ASP A 234 10.20 -14.42 9.60
N LYS A 235 10.81 -13.41 9.02
CA LYS A 235 11.38 -13.39 7.69
C LYS A 235 12.82 -12.91 7.76
N MET A 236 13.73 -13.61 7.10
CA MET A 236 15.15 -13.22 7.01
C MET A 236 15.68 -13.47 5.61
N ALA A 237 16.62 -12.64 5.20
CA ALA A 237 17.31 -12.77 3.93
C ALA A 237 18.78 -12.40 4.10
N HIS A 238 19.67 -13.17 3.45
CA HIS A 238 21.07 -12.79 3.29
C HIS A 238 21.24 -11.83 2.09
N ALA A 239 22.47 -11.41 1.79
CA ALA A 239 22.78 -10.54 0.66
C ALA A 239 22.17 -11.07 -0.65
N TYR A 240 21.50 -10.20 -1.42
CA TYR A 240 20.98 -10.57 -2.73
C TYR A 240 22.09 -10.59 -3.79
N LYS A 241 21.84 -11.34 -4.85
CA LYS A 241 22.81 -11.52 -5.94
C LYS A 241 22.29 -10.96 -7.26
N ASN A 242 23.15 -10.27 -8.00
CA ASN A 242 22.92 -9.90 -9.38
C ASN A 242 24.08 -10.35 -10.29
N LYS A 243 23.94 -10.12 -11.59
CA LYS A 243 24.87 -10.61 -12.60
C LYS A 243 26.25 -9.93 -12.55
N TYR A 244 26.31 -8.67 -12.15
CA TYR A 244 27.53 -7.86 -12.23
C TYR A 244 28.23 -7.73 -10.89
N ASP A 245 27.50 -7.46 -9.82
CA ASP A 245 28.06 -7.19 -8.49
C ASP A 245 28.33 -8.50 -7.70
N GLY A 246 27.74 -9.63 -8.15
CA GLY A 246 27.75 -10.86 -7.34
C GLY A 246 26.75 -10.75 -6.20
N TYR A 247 27.14 -11.13 -4.99
CA TYR A 247 26.39 -10.83 -3.77
C TYR A 247 26.65 -9.39 -3.37
N VAL A 248 25.59 -8.60 -3.25
CA VAL A 248 25.66 -7.19 -2.86
C VAL A 248 25.81 -7.12 -1.36
N ASP A 249 26.96 -6.64 -0.91
CA ASP A 249 27.25 -6.56 0.52
C ASP A 249 26.25 -5.63 1.23
N ASN A 250 26.00 -5.94 2.49
CA ASN A 250 25.11 -5.20 3.37
C ASN A 250 23.69 -4.97 2.80
N SER A 251 23.16 -5.98 2.07
CA SER A 251 21.78 -5.98 1.53
C SER A 251 20.85 -6.95 2.23
N GLN A 252 21.29 -7.57 3.31
CA GLN A 252 20.52 -8.49 4.14
C GLN A 252 19.52 -7.75 5.03
N PHE A 253 18.49 -8.48 5.48
CA PHE A 253 17.49 -7.93 6.43
C PHE A 253 16.81 -9.04 7.22
N ARG A 254 16.25 -8.66 8.37
CA ARG A 254 15.36 -9.53 9.15
C ARG A 254 14.13 -8.76 9.61
N GLU A 255 12.96 -9.36 9.43
CA GLU A 255 11.64 -8.85 9.83
C GLU A 255 10.97 -9.84 10.77
N ARG A 256 10.43 -9.36 11.89
CA ARG A 256 9.64 -10.16 12.84
C ARG A 256 8.38 -9.40 13.20
N ALA A 257 7.26 -10.09 13.23
CA ALA A 257 6.02 -9.47 13.65
C ALA A 257 5.19 -10.39 14.54
N MET A 258 4.42 -9.75 15.41
CA MET A 258 3.41 -10.42 16.22
C MET A 258 2.16 -9.56 16.24
N SER A 259 1.01 -10.16 16.02
CA SER A 259 -0.27 -9.47 16.11
C SER A 259 -1.29 -10.28 16.90
N GLY A 260 -2.22 -9.58 17.53
CA GLY A 260 -3.30 -10.17 18.31
C GLY A 260 -4.59 -9.38 18.17
N LEU A 261 -5.71 -10.08 18.21
CA LEU A 261 -7.08 -9.56 18.21
C LEU A 261 -7.83 -10.11 19.40
N LEU A 262 -8.51 -9.25 20.13
CA LEU A 262 -9.51 -9.60 21.13
C LEU A 262 -10.74 -8.73 20.88
N GLY A 263 -11.93 -9.32 20.87
CA GLY A 263 -13.11 -8.51 20.60
C GLY A 263 -14.43 -9.22 20.81
N VAL A 264 -15.48 -8.47 20.52
CA VAL A 264 -16.86 -8.92 20.65
C VAL A 264 -17.68 -8.44 19.46
N ASN A 265 -18.42 -9.37 18.84
CA ASN A 265 -19.36 -9.12 17.74
C ASN A 265 -20.77 -9.49 18.24
N LYS A 266 -21.69 -8.53 18.28
CA LYS A 266 -23.07 -8.69 18.75
C LYS A 266 -24.03 -7.96 17.81
N SER A 267 -25.32 -8.07 18.08
CA SER A 267 -26.36 -7.40 17.29
C SER A 267 -26.30 -5.86 17.33
N TRP A 268 -25.62 -5.27 18.31
CA TRP A 268 -25.43 -3.83 18.39
C TRP A 268 -24.23 -3.32 17.56
N GLY A 269 -23.35 -4.21 17.09
CA GLY A 269 -22.11 -3.89 16.40
C GLY A 269 -20.94 -4.75 16.89
N TYR A 270 -19.74 -4.18 16.83
CA TYR A 270 -18.53 -4.85 17.33
C TYR A 270 -17.60 -3.87 18.08
N SER A 271 -16.75 -4.45 18.90
CA SER A 271 -15.62 -3.76 19.54
C SER A 271 -14.40 -4.67 19.52
N HIS A 272 -13.34 -4.24 18.87
CA HIS A 272 -12.12 -5.00 18.65
C HIS A 272 -10.91 -4.23 19.20
N LEU A 273 -10.13 -4.88 20.04
CA LEU A 273 -8.80 -4.45 20.43
C LEU A 273 -7.79 -5.24 19.59
N LYS A 274 -7.03 -4.54 18.76
CA LYS A 274 -5.95 -5.08 17.96
C LYS A 274 -4.62 -4.62 18.54
N LEU A 275 -3.69 -5.54 18.72
CA LEU A 275 -2.34 -5.27 19.21
C LEU A 275 -1.35 -5.79 18.18
N SER A 276 -0.33 -5.01 17.85
CA SER A 276 0.74 -5.47 16.97
C SER A 276 2.10 -4.94 17.40
N TYR A 277 3.10 -5.76 17.16
CA TYR A 277 4.50 -5.44 17.25
C TYR A 277 5.17 -5.84 15.94
N TYR A 278 5.94 -4.92 15.36
CA TYR A 278 6.73 -5.13 14.16
C TYR A 278 8.17 -4.70 14.43
N HIS A 279 9.10 -5.54 14.02
CA HIS A 279 10.53 -5.29 14.14
C HIS A 279 11.22 -5.60 12.82
N LEU A 280 11.95 -4.62 12.29
CA LEU A 280 12.74 -4.75 11.07
C LEU A 280 14.18 -4.33 11.37
N THR A 281 15.14 -5.15 10.93
CA THR A 281 16.56 -4.83 10.93
C THR A 281 17.07 -4.94 9.49
N PRO A 282 17.00 -3.88 8.67
CA PRO A 282 17.59 -3.84 7.35
C PRO A 282 19.03 -3.34 7.46
N SER A 283 19.95 -3.97 6.75
CA SER A 283 21.26 -3.39 6.49
C SER A 283 21.17 -2.35 5.39
N MET A 284 22.10 -1.41 5.35
CA MET A 284 22.15 -0.32 4.37
C MET A 284 23.42 -0.45 3.52
N ILE A 285 23.25 -0.37 2.20
CA ILE A 285 24.34 -0.49 1.25
C ILE A 285 25.01 0.87 1.14
N GLU A 286 26.31 0.96 1.49
CA GLU A 286 27.08 2.19 1.40
C GLU A 286 28.13 2.13 0.28
N GLU A 287 28.89 1.04 0.22
CA GLU A 287 30.00 0.93 -0.71
C GLU A 287 29.68 0.03 -1.90
N PRO A 288 29.51 0.60 -3.11
CA PRO A 288 29.42 -0.19 -4.32
C PRO A 288 30.73 -0.96 -4.54
N GLY A 289 30.62 -2.29 -4.69
CA GLY A 289 31.76 -3.17 -5.02
C GLY A 289 32.28 -4.00 -3.86
N ALA A 290 31.86 -3.78 -2.63
CA ALA A 290 32.01 -4.75 -1.58
C ALA A 290 31.20 -6.02 -1.92
N VAL A 291 31.79 -7.19 -1.70
CA VAL A 291 31.19 -8.48 -2.02
C VAL A 291 30.64 -9.12 -0.76
N GLY A 292 29.33 -9.15 -0.65
CA GLY A 292 28.61 -9.83 0.42
C GLY A 292 28.66 -11.35 0.28
N ASP A 293 28.05 -12.02 1.23
CA ASP A 293 28.00 -13.47 1.31
C ASP A 293 26.56 -13.98 1.62
N LYS A 294 26.46 -15.19 2.11
CA LYS A 294 25.21 -15.83 2.51
C LYS A 294 24.98 -15.78 4.03
N ASP A 295 25.65 -14.91 4.74
CA ASP A 295 25.40 -14.70 6.15
C ASP A 295 24.12 -13.86 6.33
N TYR A 296 23.31 -14.23 7.31
CA TYR A 296 22.07 -13.52 7.68
C TYR A 296 22.30 -12.45 8.73
N SER A 297 23.51 -12.34 9.29
CA SER A 297 23.84 -11.26 10.23
C SER A 297 23.95 -9.93 9.49
N HIS A 298 23.46 -8.86 10.13
CA HIS A 298 23.61 -7.51 9.60
C HIS A 298 25.04 -7.01 9.82
N GLY A 299 25.58 -6.31 8.83
CA GLY A 299 26.77 -5.48 8.94
C GLY A 299 26.41 -4.04 9.26
N LEU A 300 27.40 -3.20 9.55
CA LEU A 300 27.25 -1.74 9.60
C LEU A 300 27.34 -1.17 8.18
N PRO A 301 26.56 -0.10 7.88
CA PRO A 301 25.48 0.44 8.71
C PRO A 301 24.19 -0.38 8.61
N TYR A 302 23.36 -0.30 9.64
CA TYR A 302 22.05 -0.93 9.68
C TYR A 302 21.05 -0.13 10.51
N GLN A 303 19.76 -0.35 10.28
CA GLN A 303 18.68 0.21 11.10
C GLN A 303 18.11 -0.85 12.04
N GLN A 304 17.57 -0.40 13.17
CA GLN A 304 16.65 -1.16 14.01
C GLN A 304 15.34 -0.38 14.16
N ILE A 305 14.26 -1.00 13.73
CA ILE A 305 12.94 -0.38 13.76
C ILE A 305 12.04 -1.22 14.66
N HIS A 306 11.44 -0.58 15.65
CA HIS A 306 10.45 -1.19 16.55
C HIS A 306 9.15 -0.41 16.45
N HIS A 307 8.08 -1.04 16.00
CA HIS A 307 6.77 -0.42 15.88
C HIS A 307 5.75 -1.18 16.73
N TYR A 308 5.24 -0.53 17.76
CA TYR A 308 4.18 -1.00 18.64
C TYR A 308 2.90 -0.27 18.29
N LYS A 309 1.79 -1.00 18.17
CA LYS A 309 0.48 -0.43 17.84
C LYS A 309 -0.62 -1.10 18.67
N ALA A 310 -1.50 -0.28 19.24
CA ALA A 310 -2.74 -0.70 19.88
C ALA A 310 -3.90 0.07 19.25
N VAL A 311 -4.90 -0.63 18.74
CA VAL A 311 -6.06 -0.07 18.05
C VAL A 311 -7.34 -0.56 18.71
N LEU A 312 -8.22 0.35 19.10
CA LEU A 312 -9.57 0.07 19.52
C LEU A 312 -10.52 0.46 18.37
N ASP A 313 -11.03 -0.53 17.63
CA ASP A 313 -11.93 -0.37 16.48
C ASP A 313 -13.34 -0.78 16.88
N ASN A 314 -14.26 0.17 16.79
CA ASN A 314 -15.64 -0.01 17.21
C ASN A 314 -16.61 0.37 16.09
N SER A 315 -17.72 -0.34 16.03
CA SER A 315 -18.84 -0.07 15.15
C SER A 315 -20.15 -0.27 15.92
N PHE A 316 -21.03 0.72 15.90
CA PHE A 316 -22.28 0.72 16.66
C PHE A 316 -23.43 1.14 15.79
N TYR A 317 -24.53 0.40 15.80
CA TYR A 317 -25.79 0.86 15.23
C TYR A 317 -26.43 1.95 16.09
N VAL A 318 -26.63 3.13 15.53
CA VAL A 318 -27.30 4.27 16.19
C VAL A 318 -28.39 4.80 15.29
N GLY A 319 -29.64 4.75 15.75
CA GLY A 319 -30.80 5.08 14.90
C GLY A 319 -30.83 4.20 13.63
N ASN A 320 -30.89 4.82 12.47
CA ASN A 320 -30.89 4.16 11.16
C ASN A 320 -29.49 4.12 10.52
N GLY A 321 -28.46 4.52 11.24
CA GLY A 321 -27.08 4.56 10.77
C GLY A 321 -26.13 3.77 11.64
N ASN A 322 -24.87 3.90 11.32
CA ASN A 322 -23.76 3.25 12.01
C ASN A 322 -22.71 4.30 12.40
N ILE A 323 -22.27 4.28 13.66
CA ILE A 323 -21.11 5.03 14.13
C ILE A 323 -19.91 4.08 14.09
N LYS A 324 -18.85 4.50 13.41
CA LYS A 324 -17.54 3.91 13.53
C LYS A 324 -16.66 4.81 14.38
N ALA A 325 -15.99 4.23 15.39
CA ALA A 325 -15.12 4.95 16.30
C ALA A 325 -13.83 4.18 16.50
N LEU A 326 -12.73 4.75 16.02
CA LEU A 326 -11.41 4.16 16.07
C LEU A 326 -10.48 5.08 16.86
N PHE A 327 -9.75 4.48 17.82
CA PHE A 327 -8.72 5.13 18.59
C PHE A 327 -7.47 4.26 18.56
N ALA A 328 -6.31 4.85 18.34
CA ALA A 328 -5.08 4.10 18.31
C ALA A 328 -3.93 4.85 18.99
N TYR A 329 -3.04 4.07 19.57
CA TYR A 329 -1.72 4.51 20.00
C TYR A 329 -0.66 3.73 19.25
N GLN A 330 0.33 4.46 18.73
CA GLN A 330 1.48 3.90 18.04
C GLN A 330 2.75 4.46 18.64
N GLN A 331 3.78 3.60 18.77
CA GLN A 331 5.14 4.01 19.08
C GLN A 331 6.05 3.41 18.02
N ASN A 332 6.72 4.27 17.25
CA ASN A 332 7.76 3.88 16.32
C ASN A 332 9.12 4.35 16.87
N ARG A 333 10.04 3.44 17.07
CA ARG A 333 11.43 3.74 17.39
C ARG A 333 12.28 3.27 16.24
N ARG A 334 13.03 4.19 15.66
CA ARG A 334 14.01 3.94 14.60
C ARG A 334 15.38 4.35 15.10
N GLN A 335 16.33 3.43 14.97
CA GLN A 335 17.72 3.63 15.34
C GLN A 335 18.60 3.27 14.15
N GLU A 336 19.67 4.04 13.94
CA GLU A 336 20.68 3.80 12.90
C GLU A 336 22.03 3.62 13.56
N PHE A 337 22.74 2.57 13.17
CA PHE A 337 24.03 2.16 13.71
C PHE A 337 25.04 2.16 12.57
N GLU A 338 26.08 2.96 12.70
CA GLU A 338 27.08 3.22 11.65
C GLU A 338 28.51 3.27 12.15
N ASP A 339 28.72 3.59 13.44
CA ASP A 339 30.04 3.77 14.04
C ASP A 339 30.74 2.42 14.29
N GLU A 340 31.79 2.12 13.52
CA GLU A 340 32.61 0.90 13.66
C GLU A 340 33.34 0.82 15.02
N GLU A 341 33.67 1.97 15.62
CA GLU A 341 34.34 2.00 16.95
C GLU A 341 33.33 1.71 18.07
N ASN A 342 32.05 2.08 17.87
CA ASN A 342 30.97 1.90 18.83
C ASN A 342 29.72 1.23 18.20
N PRO A 343 29.81 0.00 17.69
CA PRO A 343 28.79 -0.64 16.85
C PRO A 343 27.43 -0.87 17.55
N ASN A 344 27.35 -0.68 18.86
CA ASN A 344 26.14 -0.83 19.66
C ASN A 344 25.51 0.52 20.06
N LYS A 345 26.08 1.64 19.63
CA LYS A 345 25.58 2.98 19.91
C LYS A 345 24.93 3.54 18.66
N PRO A 346 23.64 3.88 18.69
CA PRO A 346 23.01 4.49 17.54
C PRO A 346 23.47 5.93 17.34
N GLY A 347 23.82 6.30 16.11
CA GLY A 347 24.00 7.69 15.68
C GLY A 347 22.65 8.41 15.69
N LEU A 348 21.66 7.91 14.96
CA LEU A 348 20.28 8.39 14.99
C LEU A 348 19.39 7.51 15.89
N ASP A 349 18.57 8.13 16.73
CA ASP A 349 17.55 7.44 17.56
C ASP A 349 16.28 8.28 17.63
N PHE A 350 15.32 7.96 16.76
CA PHE A 350 14.03 8.62 16.70
C PHE A 350 12.96 7.81 17.42
N MET A 351 12.26 8.43 18.35
CA MET A 351 11.11 7.85 19.03
C MET A 351 9.86 8.68 18.75
N LEU A 352 9.00 8.17 17.88
CA LEU A 352 7.74 8.79 17.49
C LEU A 352 6.57 8.15 18.22
N HIS A 353 5.81 8.95 18.96
CA HIS A 353 4.55 8.59 19.57
C HIS A 353 3.42 9.21 18.75
N THR A 354 2.42 8.41 18.39
CA THR A 354 1.25 8.87 17.64
C THR A 354 -0.03 8.38 18.31
N ILE A 355 -0.96 9.28 18.55
CA ILE A 355 -2.34 8.98 18.94
C ILE A 355 -3.22 9.34 17.75
N ASN A 356 -3.95 8.35 17.22
CA ASN A 356 -4.90 8.56 16.13
C ASN A 356 -6.33 8.47 16.65
N TYR A 357 -7.22 9.24 16.05
CA TYR A 357 -8.65 9.13 16.28
C TYR A 357 -9.41 9.30 14.96
N ASP A 358 -10.49 8.51 14.79
CA ASP A 358 -11.46 8.62 13.69
C ASP A 358 -12.84 8.29 14.25
N VAL A 359 -13.76 9.21 14.14
CA VAL A 359 -15.15 9.00 14.54
C VAL A 359 -16.04 9.52 13.42
N HIS A 360 -16.82 8.62 12.82
CA HIS A 360 -17.76 9.02 11.78
C HIS A 360 -19.09 8.29 11.87
N TYR A 361 -20.12 8.96 11.37
CA TYR A 361 -21.47 8.44 11.27
C TYR A 361 -21.86 8.28 9.82
N ALA A 362 -22.28 7.07 9.47
CA ALA A 362 -22.76 6.71 8.14
C ALA A 362 -24.23 6.34 8.19
N ILE A 363 -25.01 6.89 7.27
CA ILE A 363 -26.47 6.68 7.20
C ILE A 363 -26.93 6.59 5.74
N GLN A 364 -27.99 5.86 5.51
CA GLN A 364 -28.74 5.86 4.25
C GLN A 364 -30.13 6.44 4.48
N PRO A 365 -30.34 7.76 4.31
CA PRO A 365 -31.60 8.41 4.62
C PRO A 365 -32.72 8.08 3.63
N ALA A 366 -32.37 7.67 2.39
CA ALA A 366 -33.32 7.28 1.36
C ALA A 366 -32.70 6.20 0.45
N GLU A 367 -33.52 5.54 -0.35
CA GLU A 367 -33.05 4.60 -1.36
C GLU A 367 -32.08 5.27 -2.34
N GLY A 368 -30.95 4.63 -2.60
CA GLY A 368 -29.88 5.16 -3.45
C GLY A 368 -29.05 6.28 -2.83
N LEU A 369 -29.48 6.94 -1.75
CA LEU A 369 -28.77 8.04 -1.11
C LEU A 369 -27.99 7.54 0.12
N SER A 370 -26.67 7.69 0.11
CA SER A 370 -25.79 7.45 1.26
C SER A 370 -25.11 8.73 1.70
N PHE A 371 -24.91 8.89 2.99
CA PHE A 371 -24.27 10.05 3.58
C PHE A 371 -23.36 9.61 4.72
N ALA A 372 -22.17 10.20 4.81
CA ALA A 372 -21.27 10.03 5.94
C ALA A 372 -20.66 11.37 6.37
N THR A 373 -20.49 11.55 7.65
CA THR A 373 -19.81 12.72 8.23
C THR A 373 -18.99 12.30 9.43
N GLY A 374 -17.88 12.97 9.65
CA GLY A 374 -17.01 12.61 10.75
C GLY A 374 -15.86 13.56 10.98
N VAL A 375 -15.10 13.22 12.00
CA VAL A 375 -13.86 13.90 12.37
C VAL A 375 -12.76 12.86 12.56
N ASN A 376 -11.57 13.20 12.13
CA ASN A 376 -10.37 12.39 12.41
C ASN A 376 -9.11 13.24 12.50
N GLY A 377 -8.05 12.66 12.97
CA GLY A 377 -6.77 13.34 13.07
C GLY A 377 -5.77 12.57 13.93
N MET A 378 -4.71 13.24 14.32
CA MET A 378 -3.67 12.66 15.14
C MET A 378 -2.97 13.69 16.03
N TYR A 379 -2.38 13.20 17.09
CA TYR A 379 -1.36 13.91 17.86
C TYR A 379 -0.06 13.11 17.76
N GLN A 380 1.03 13.80 17.44
CA GLN A 380 2.35 13.19 17.37
C GLN A 380 3.33 13.93 18.29
N ARG A 381 4.26 13.16 18.85
CA ARG A 381 5.45 13.67 19.50
C ARG A 381 6.64 12.83 19.11
N SER A 382 7.61 13.45 18.45
CA SER A 382 8.90 12.85 18.11
C SER A 382 9.99 13.35 19.05
N LEU A 383 10.78 12.42 19.55
CA LEU A 383 11.95 12.69 20.39
C LEU A 383 13.17 12.12 19.69
N ASN A 384 14.20 12.93 19.53
CA ASN A 384 15.49 12.52 19.00
C ASN A 384 16.45 12.33 20.15
N LYS A 385 17.05 11.14 20.26
CA LYS A 385 17.85 10.70 21.40
C LYS A 385 19.27 10.29 21.02
N GLY A 386 19.56 10.20 19.71
CA GLY A 386 20.89 9.89 19.20
C GLY A 386 21.87 11.07 19.38
N ASP A 387 23.10 10.86 18.99
CA ASP A 387 24.12 11.91 18.97
C ASP A 387 24.00 12.74 17.68
N GLU A 388 23.44 12.16 16.64
CA GLU A 388 23.17 12.81 15.37
C GLU A 388 21.71 13.27 15.28
N PHE A 389 21.55 14.41 14.65
CA PHE A 389 20.23 15.01 14.49
C PHE A 389 20.02 15.41 13.03
N LEU A 390 19.26 14.62 12.30
CA LEU A 390 18.79 15.01 10.97
C LEU A 390 17.65 16.03 11.05
N ILE A 391 16.73 15.83 12.02
CA ILE A 391 15.57 16.68 12.29
C ILE A 391 15.45 17.02 13.76
N PRO A 392 14.86 18.18 14.13
CA PRO A 392 14.61 18.50 15.54
C PRO A 392 13.50 17.62 16.14
N SER A 393 13.51 17.47 17.47
CA SER A 393 12.33 16.97 18.17
C SER A 393 11.12 17.86 17.92
N TYR A 394 9.90 17.29 17.84
CA TYR A 394 8.69 18.03 17.50
C TYR A 394 7.42 17.51 18.15
N ALA A 395 6.38 18.32 18.12
CA ALA A 395 5.01 17.93 18.36
C ALA A 395 4.12 18.40 17.20
N LEU A 396 3.12 17.60 16.87
CA LEU A 396 2.15 17.87 15.80
C LEU A 396 0.76 17.56 16.30
N PHE A 397 -0.21 18.42 15.99
CA PHE A 397 -1.63 18.15 16.16
C PHE A 397 -2.35 18.35 14.85
N ASP A 398 -3.13 17.35 14.45
CA ASP A 398 -3.88 17.29 13.20
C ASP A 398 -5.36 17.05 13.50
N PHE A 399 -6.23 17.86 12.90
CA PHE A 399 -7.69 17.74 13.00
C PHE A 399 -8.31 17.94 11.63
N GLY A 400 -9.20 17.04 11.26
CA GLY A 400 -9.99 17.14 10.06
C GLY A 400 -11.46 16.83 10.30
N ALA A 401 -12.34 17.55 9.60
CA ALA A 401 -13.78 17.30 9.59
C ALA A 401 -14.25 17.13 8.14
N PHE A 402 -15.09 16.14 7.87
CA PHE A 402 -15.55 15.83 6.53
C PHE A 402 -17.04 15.50 6.47
N ALA A 403 -17.59 15.67 5.29
CA ALA A 403 -18.91 15.20 4.91
C ALA A 403 -18.87 14.68 3.47
N THR A 404 -19.43 13.51 3.25
CA THR A 404 -19.47 12.83 1.94
C THR A 404 -20.87 12.32 1.66
N SER A 405 -21.25 12.28 0.38
CA SER A 405 -22.53 11.75 -0.06
C SER A 405 -22.37 10.99 -1.38
N SER A 406 -23.20 10.00 -1.59
CA SER A 406 -23.34 9.26 -2.84
C SER A 406 -24.81 9.06 -3.14
N TYR A 407 -25.21 9.33 -4.38
CA TYR A 407 -26.58 9.13 -4.87
C TYR A 407 -26.58 8.28 -6.13
N LYS A 408 -27.19 7.10 -6.02
CA LYS A 408 -27.34 6.14 -7.12
C LYS A 408 -28.80 6.10 -7.59
N THR A 409 -29.01 6.37 -8.86
CA THR A 409 -30.33 6.31 -9.50
C THR A 409 -30.21 5.67 -10.88
N GLY A 410 -30.85 4.50 -11.07
CA GLY A 410 -30.69 3.71 -12.29
C GLY A 410 -29.20 3.39 -12.56
N ASP A 411 -28.74 3.78 -13.74
CA ASP A 411 -27.39 3.56 -14.24
C ASP A 411 -26.38 4.66 -13.84
N LEU A 412 -26.84 5.72 -13.18
CA LEU A 412 -26.02 6.86 -12.75
C LEU A 412 -25.74 6.78 -11.26
N ASN A 413 -24.46 6.92 -10.90
CA ASN A 413 -24.04 7.17 -9.52
C ASN A 413 -23.23 8.48 -9.46
N ILE A 414 -23.64 9.41 -8.62
CA ILE A 414 -22.92 10.66 -8.37
C ILE A 414 -22.45 10.64 -6.91
N SER A 415 -21.19 10.94 -6.70
CA SER A 415 -20.64 11.03 -5.35
C SER A 415 -19.70 12.20 -5.20
N GLY A 416 -19.57 12.68 -3.98
CA GLY A 416 -18.67 13.78 -3.67
C GLY A 416 -18.68 14.12 -2.19
N GLY A 417 -17.86 15.11 -1.85
CA GLY A 417 -17.77 15.58 -0.47
C GLY A 417 -16.77 16.70 -0.32
N LEU A 418 -16.73 17.19 0.90
CA LEU A 418 -15.83 18.26 1.33
C LEU A 418 -15.17 17.87 2.65
N ARG A 419 -13.96 18.38 2.83
CA ARG A 419 -13.20 18.22 4.05
C ARG A 419 -12.43 19.49 4.37
N PHE A 420 -12.36 19.82 5.65
CA PHE A 420 -11.47 20.83 6.20
C PHE A 420 -10.43 20.18 7.09
N ASP A 421 -9.17 20.57 6.94
CA ASP A 421 -8.04 20.13 7.75
C ASP A 421 -7.32 21.32 8.38
N THR A 422 -6.84 21.13 9.61
CA THR A 422 -5.90 22.05 10.28
C THR A 422 -4.79 21.23 10.92
N ARG A 423 -3.54 21.64 10.68
CA ARG A 423 -2.35 21.02 11.26
C ARG A 423 -1.49 22.07 11.93
N HIS A 424 -1.20 21.84 13.21
CA HIS A 424 -0.26 22.64 13.98
C HIS A 424 1.03 21.84 14.22
N VAL A 425 2.16 22.39 13.78
CA VAL A 425 3.49 21.79 13.94
C VAL A 425 4.36 22.71 14.79
N ARG A 426 5.01 22.14 15.80
CA ARG A 426 5.97 22.83 16.64
C ARG A 426 7.24 22.02 16.77
N SER A 427 8.38 22.56 16.31
CA SER A 427 9.71 22.01 16.58
C SER A 427 10.34 22.68 17.80
N PHE A 428 11.27 21.97 18.42
CA PHE A 428 12.00 22.47 19.61
C PHE A 428 13.42 22.84 19.21
N ALA A 429 13.91 23.94 19.77
CA ALA A 429 15.29 24.36 19.56
C ALA A 429 16.29 23.31 20.11
N LEU A 430 17.40 23.16 19.43
CA LEU A 430 18.53 22.37 19.87
C LEU A 430 19.81 23.15 19.60
N GLU A 431 20.35 23.79 20.64
CA GLU A 431 21.60 24.60 20.60
C GLU A 431 21.65 25.46 19.29
N ASP A 432 22.78 25.39 18.57
CA ASP A 432 23.00 26.12 17.31
C ASP A 432 22.55 25.35 16.07
N ARG A 433 22.02 24.12 16.25
CA ARG A 433 21.63 23.25 15.12
C ARG A 433 20.23 23.55 14.58
N PHE A 434 19.26 23.73 15.48
CA PHE A 434 17.87 23.96 15.12
C PHE A 434 17.25 25.10 15.89
N ALA A 435 16.65 26.05 15.18
CA ALA A 435 15.77 27.05 15.79
C ALA A 435 14.39 26.44 16.10
N SER A 436 13.72 26.94 17.13
CA SER A 436 12.33 26.57 17.36
C SER A 436 11.42 27.13 16.28
N MET A 437 10.45 26.34 15.85
CA MET A 437 9.45 26.74 14.86
C MET A 437 8.06 26.41 15.40
N SER A 438 7.08 27.26 15.09
CA SER A 438 5.66 27.00 15.37
C SER A 438 4.83 27.50 14.18
N ARG A 439 4.12 26.60 13.50
CA ARG A 439 3.33 26.94 12.30
C ARG A 439 2.00 26.20 12.31
N THR A 440 0.97 26.88 11.80
CA THR A 440 -0.35 26.29 11.57
C THR A 440 -0.70 26.36 10.09
N PHE A 441 -1.18 25.25 9.56
CA PHE A 441 -1.59 25.11 8.18
C PHE A 441 -3.06 24.71 8.12
N ASN A 442 -3.82 25.35 7.24
CA ASN A 442 -5.23 25.05 7.03
C ASN A 442 -5.49 24.73 5.56
N GLY A 443 -6.37 23.77 5.30
CA GLY A 443 -6.71 23.38 3.95
C GLY A 443 -8.16 22.93 3.81
N VAL A 444 -8.67 23.10 2.60
CA VAL A 444 -9.98 22.55 2.19
C VAL A 444 -9.73 21.62 1.03
N THR A 445 -10.18 20.39 1.14
CA THR A 445 -10.19 19.39 0.07
C THR A 445 -11.61 19.04 -0.32
N GLY A 446 -11.80 18.56 -1.52
CA GLY A 446 -13.11 18.18 -2.01
C GLY A 446 -13.02 17.32 -3.24
N SER A 447 -14.06 16.56 -3.50
CA SER A 447 -14.21 15.82 -4.75
C SER A 447 -15.66 15.78 -5.20
N ILE A 448 -15.86 15.70 -6.49
CA ILE A 448 -17.13 15.40 -7.13
C ILE A 448 -16.87 14.50 -8.33
N GLY A 449 -17.64 13.43 -8.42
CA GLY A 449 -17.49 12.50 -9.54
C GLY A 449 -18.79 11.78 -9.85
N ALA A 450 -18.82 11.19 -11.02
CA ALA A 450 -19.95 10.40 -11.49
C ALA A 450 -19.47 9.14 -12.21
N THR A 451 -20.24 8.07 -12.09
CA THR A 451 -20.14 6.88 -12.94
C THR A 451 -21.45 6.68 -13.66
N TYR A 452 -21.37 6.27 -14.91
CA TYR A 452 -22.55 5.98 -15.72
C TYR A 452 -22.39 4.64 -16.45
N ALA A 453 -23.29 3.71 -16.18
CA ALA A 453 -23.36 2.44 -16.90
C ALA A 453 -24.07 2.67 -18.24
N ILE A 454 -23.30 2.77 -19.33
CA ILE A 454 -23.85 2.93 -20.69
C ILE A 454 -24.74 1.73 -21.05
N ASN A 455 -24.31 0.55 -20.62
CA ASN A 455 -25.05 -0.72 -20.70
C ASN A 455 -24.42 -1.72 -19.70
N GLU A 456 -24.89 -2.96 -19.67
CA GLU A 456 -24.39 -4.02 -18.77
C GLU A 456 -22.88 -4.33 -18.94
N LYS A 457 -22.27 -3.94 -20.08
CA LYS A 457 -20.86 -4.24 -20.41
C LYS A 457 -19.95 -3.04 -20.33
N MET A 458 -20.48 -1.82 -20.36
CA MET A 458 -19.70 -0.58 -20.50
C MET A 458 -20.04 0.40 -19.40
N ASN A 459 -19.02 0.90 -18.74
CA ASN A 459 -19.12 1.94 -17.72
C ASN A 459 -18.13 3.07 -18.02
N VAL A 460 -18.53 4.29 -17.75
CA VAL A 460 -17.66 5.48 -17.80
C VAL A 460 -17.66 6.20 -16.47
N ARG A 461 -16.55 6.83 -16.15
CA ARG A 461 -16.41 7.60 -14.91
C ARG A 461 -15.66 8.91 -15.17
N LEU A 462 -16.04 9.92 -14.41
CA LEU A 462 -15.36 11.21 -14.37
C LEU A 462 -15.28 11.67 -12.93
N ASN A 463 -14.12 12.17 -12.51
CA ASN A 463 -13.91 12.68 -11.17
C ASN A 463 -13.04 13.93 -11.20
N LEU A 464 -13.43 14.95 -10.47
CA LEU A 464 -12.64 16.15 -10.20
C LEU A 464 -12.39 16.22 -8.70
N ALA A 465 -11.13 16.32 -8.31
CA ALA A 465 -10.74 16.37 -6.92
C ALA A 465 -9.67 17.42 -6.65
N ARG A 466 -9.74 18.03 -5.48
CA ARG A 466 -8.74 18.94 -4.94
C ARG A 466 -8.06 18.31 -3.75
N GLY A 467 -6.72 18.22 -3.81
CA GLY A 467 -5.86 17.71 -2.73
C GLY A 467 -5.16 18.84 -1.97
N PHE A 468 -4.71 18.49 -0.76
CA PHE A 468 -3.96 19.37 0.12
C PHE A 468 -2.93 18.55 0.92
N ARG A 469 -1.67 19.04 0.95
CA ARG A 469 -0.59 18.45 1.74
C ARG A 469 0.16 19.53 2.50
N VAL A 470 0.44 19.25 3.76
CA VAL A 470 1.28 20.10 4.60
C VAL A 470 2.74 19.67 4.44
N PRO A 471 3.71 20.60 4.34
CA PRO A 471 5.12 20.24 4.42
C PRO A 471 5.40 19.49 5.73
N ASN A 472 6.11 18.37 5.63
CA ASN A 472 6.50 17.63 6.83
C ASN A 472 7.69 18.25 7.53
N LEU A 473 8.08 17.70 8.68
CA LEU A 473 9.14 18.31 9.47
C LEU A 473 10.52 18.16 8.81
N SER A 474 10.80 17.07 8.10
CA SER A 474 12.07 16.94 7.39
C SER A 474 12.20 17.96 6.28
N GLU A 475 11.14 18.22 5.53
CA GLU A 475 11.10 19.26 4.50
C GLU A 475 11.29 20.69 5.10
N LEU A 476 10.73 20.92 6.29
CA LEU A 476 10.80 22.22 6.94
C LEU A 476 12.12 22.45 7.69
N ALA A 477 12.74 21.42 8.25
CA ALA A 477 13.76 21.60 9.28
C ALA A 477 14.91 20.59 9.26
N SER A 478 15.12 19.80 8.20
CA SER A 478 16.31 18.94 8.10
C SER A 478 17.59 19.76 8.13
N ASN A 479 18.61 19.26 8.82
CA ASN A 479 19.96 19.82 8.83
C ASN A 479 20.96 18.75 9.25
N GLY A 480 21.25 17.80 8.36
CA GLY A 480 22.12 16.66 8.65
C GLY A 480 22.35 15.75 7.45
N GLU A 481 23.28 14.86 7.61
CA GLU A 481 23.50 13.75 6.71
C GLU A 481 22.36 12.75 6.85
N HIS A 482 22.02 12.09 5.76
CA HIS A 482 20.96 11.09 5.68
C HIS A 482 21.57 9.81 5.11
N GLU A 483 21.95 8.92 6.01
CA GLU A 483 22.57 7.64 5.68
C GLU A 483 21.73 6.82 4.70
N GLY A 484 22.37 6.05 3.83
CA GLY A 484 21.69 5.26 2.80
C GLY A 484 21.14 6.08 1.62
N THR A 485 21.14 7.42 1.67
CA THR A 485 20.73 8.30 0.57
C THR A 485 21.87 9.06 -0.08
N PHE A 486 23.06 9.02 0.48
CA PHE A 486 24.29 9.69 0.02
C PHE A 486 24.13 11.20 -0.15
N ARG A 487 23.48 11.87 0.81
CA ARG A 487 23.23 13.31 0.75
C ARG A 487 23.11 13.96 2.13
N TYR A 488 23.51 15.23 2.19
CA TYR A 488 23.22 16.11 3.31
C TYR A 488 21.95 16.89 3.02
N GLU A 489 20.94 16.84 3.89
CA GLU A 489 19.64 17.47 3.68
C GLU A 489 19.52 18.78 4.45
N VAL A 490 19.00 19.82 3.79
CA VAL A 490 18.69 21.12 4.36
C VAL A 490 17.20 21.44 4.16
N GLY A 491 16.48 21.61 5.25
CA GLY A 491 15.08 21.99 5.24
C GLY A 491 14.87 23.46 4.84
N ASN A 492 13.60 23.82 4.67
CA ASN A 492 13.20 25.19 4.37
C ASN A 492 11.93 25.54 5.15
N THR A 493 12.09 26.38 6.18
CA THR A 493 10.98 26.80 7.07
C THR A 493 9.90 27.64 6.38
N GLU A 494 10.19 28.19 5.21
CA GLU A 494 9.27 29.06 4.45
C GLU A 494 8.34 28.28 3.49
N LEU A 495 8.48 26.97 3.40
CA LEU A 495 7.64 26.14 2.53
C LEU A 495 6.15 26.35 2.82
N LYS A 496 5.38 26.43 1.73
CA LYS A 496 3.91 26.56 1.74
C LYS A 496 3.29 25.17 1.51
N PRO A 497 2.04 24.96 1.91
CA PRO A 497 1.30 23.74 1.57
C PRO A 497 1.23 23.51 0.06
N GLU A 498 1.25 22.27 -0.35
CA GLU A 498 0.91 21.88 -1.70
C GLU A 498 -0.60 21.79 -1.88
N TYR A 499 -1.07 22.22 -3.05
CA TYR A 499 -2.47 22.04 -3.49
C TYR A 499 -2.48 21.39 -4.85
N SER A 500 -3.35 20.42 -5.05
CA SER A 500 -3.53 19.78 -6.36
C SER A 500 -4.96 19.91 -6.86
N TRP A 501 -5.10 19.99 -8.18
CA TRP A 501 -6.35 19.80 -8.90
C TRP A 501 -6.16 18.65 -9.86
N GLN A 502 -6.93 17.60 -9.67
CA GLN A 502 -6.86 16.40 -10.51
C GLN A 502 -8.19 16.12 -11.16
N LEU A 503 -8.16 15.90 -12.46
CA LEU A 503 -9.26 15.38 -13.28
C LEU A 503 -8.92 13.97 -13.70
N ASP A 504 -9.82 13.03 -13.41
CA ASP A 504 -9.73 11.63 -13.84
C ASP A 504 -10.89 11.32 -14.77
N ALA A 505 -10.59 10.60 -15.86
CA ALA A 505 -11.56 10.02 -16.76
C ALA A 505 -11.30 8.53 -16.93
N GLY A 506 -12.32 7.71 -16.84
CA GLY A 506 -12.19 6.26 -16.93
C GLY A 506 -13.26 5.63 -17.84
N TRP A 507 -12.88 4.52 -18.43
CA TRP A 507 -13.77 3.66 -19.23
C TRP A 507 -13.47 2.20 -18.91
N ASP A 508 -14.52 1.44 -18.66
CA ASP A 508 -14.45 0.01 -18.39
C ASP A 508 -15.33 -0.74 -19.37
N TYR A 509 -14.84 -1.85 -19.87
CA TYR A 509 -15.58 -2.79 -20.72
C TYR A 509 -15.43 -4.21 -20.18
N THR A 510 -16.54 -4.94 -20.11
CA THR A 510 -16.55 -6.34 -19.66
C THR A 510 -17.49 -7.15 -20.51
N SER A 511 -16.98 -8.23 -21.07
CA SER A 511 -17.74 -9.22 -21.82
C SER A 511 -17.32 -10.63 -21.42
N THR A 512 -17.91 -11.63 -22.03
CA THR A 512 -17.54 -13.05 -21.80
C THR A 512 -16.10 -13.37 -22.21
N TYR A 513 -15.50 -12.60 -23.11
CA TYR A 513 -14.19 -12.91 -23.70
C TYR A 513 -13.13 -11.83 -23.49
N VAL A 514 -13.54 -10.65 -23.08
CA VAL A 514 -12.62 -9.51 -22.94
C VAL A 514 -13.07 -8.63 -21.77
N SER A 515 -12.13 -8.28 -20.92
CA SER A 515 -12.26 -7.18 -19.94
C SER A 515 -11.20 -6.15 -20.24
N ALA A 516 -11.58 -4.87 -20.29
CA ALA A 516 -10.65 -3.77 -20.56
C ALA A 516 -10.94 -2.58 -19.65
N GLN A 517 -9.89 -1.88 -19.27
CA GLN A 517 -9.96 -0.65 -18.47
C GLN A 517 -9.03 0.39 -19.08
N LEU A 518 -9.49 1.63 -19.16
CA LEU A 518 -8.70 2.81 -19.47
C LEU A 518 -8.92 3.87 -18.41
N SER A 519 -7.84 4.42 -17.89
CA SER A 519 -7.88 5.53 -16.94
C SER A 519 -6.89 6.61 -17.39
N LEU A 520 -7.38 7.82 -17.58
CA LEU A 520 -6.60 8.99 -17.94
C LEU A 520 -6.66 10.00 -16.79
N PHE A 521 -5.58 10.70 -16.54
CA PHE A 521 -5.55 11.73 -15.52
C PHE A 521 -4.75 12.96 -15.94
N ALA A 522 -5.17 14.10 -15.42
CA ALA A 522 -4.44 15.36 -15.47
C ALA A 522 -4.41 15.96 -14.06
N ASN A 523 -3.22 16.23 -13.55
CA ASN A 523 -3.02 16.78 -12.21
C ASN A 523 -2.13 18.04 -12.31
N TYR A 524 -2.60 19.13 -11.75
CA TYR A 524 -1.86 20.37 -11.58
C TYR A 524 -1.60 20.59 -10.09
N ILE A 525 -0.34 20.85 -9.72
CA ILE A 525 0.08 20.99 -8.33
C ILE A 525 0.77 22.35 -8.14
N ASP A 526 0.20 23.15 -7.25
CA ASP A 526 0.83 24.37 -6.75
C ASP A 526 1.78 24.05 -5.60
N ASN A 527 2.93 24.74 -5.58
CA ASN A 527 3.95 24.61 -4.53
C ASN A 527 4.49 23.19 -4.35
N TYR A 528 4.65 22.41 -5.42
CA TYR A 528 5.23 21.07 -5.36
C TYR A 528 6.61 21.10 -4.68
N ILE A 529 6.80 20.33 -3.61
CA ILE A 529 8.02 20.30 -2.79
C ILE A 529 8.90 19.15 -3.25
N PHE A 530 10.18 19.42 -3.46
CA PHE A 530 11.19 18.40 -3.78
C PHE A 530 12.56 18.84 -3.28
N ALA A 531 13.48 17.87 -3.13
CA ALA A 531 14.87 18.16 -2.79
C ALA A 531 15.67 18.47 -4.05
N HIS A 532 16.36 19.59 -4.05
CA HIS A 532 17.21 20.06 -5.14
C HIS A 532 18.67 20.05 -4.71
N LYS A 533 19.55 19.47 -5.52
CA LYS A 533 20.99 19.44 -5.27
C LYS A 533 21.59 20.84 -5.48
N ILE A 534 22.37 21.31 -4.51
CA ILE A 534 23.06 22.59 -4.62
C ILE A 534 24.42 22.36 -5.31
N ALA A 535 24.60 22.96 -6.49
CA ALA A 535 25.81 22.82 -7.29
C ALA A 535 27.08 23.14 -6.48
N GLY A 536 28.05 22.23 -6.49
CA GLY A 536 29.35 22.40 -5.85
C GLY A 536 29.37 22.49 -4.33
N LYS A 537 28.22 22.34 -3.66
CA LYS A 537 28.17 22.32 -2.19
C LYS A 537 28.27 20.88 -1.67
N VAL A 538 29.26 20.65 -0.83
CA VAL A 538 29.54 19.35 -0.19
C VAL A 538 29.74 19.59 1.31
N VAL A 539 29.19 18.74 2.13
CA VAL A 539 29.39 18.64 3.59
C VAL A 539 29.71 17.19 3.90
N ASP A 540 30.76 16.94 4.68
CA ASP A 540 31.21 15.58 5.06
C ASP A 540 31.36 14.59 3.88
N ASN A 541 31.87 15.12 2.75
CA ASN A 541 32.06 14.42 1.46
C ASN A 541 30.77 14.03 0.73
N VAL A 542 29.60 14.41 1.21
CA VAL A 542 28.32 14.15 0.52
C VAL A 542 27.71 15.42 -0.06
N PRO A 543 27.01 15.35 -1.19
CA PRO A 543 26.37 16.51 -1.82
C PRO A 543 25.20 17.04 -0.99
N VAL A 544 25.05 18.36 -0.97
CA VAL A 544 23.97 19.04 -0.23
C VAL A 544 22.73 19.17 -1.08
N TYR A 545 21.59 18.79 -0.50
CA TYR A 545 20.25 18.96 -1.08
C TYR A 545 19.41 19.88 -0.21
N GLN A 546 18.69 20.82 -0.82
CA GLN A 546 17.76 21.72 -0.14
C GLN A 546 16.34 21.51 -0.63
N PHE A 547 15.37 21.56 0.27
CA PHE A 547 13.96 21.52 -0.11
C PHE A 547 13.49 22.85 -0.72
N VAL A 548 12.92 22.76 -1.91
CA VAL A 548 12.42 23.89 -2.72
C VAL A 548 11.00 23.61 -3.20
N GLN A 549 10.35 24.64 -3.74
CA GLN A 549 9.00 24.55 -4.28
C GLN A 549 8.89 25.06 -5.69
N GLY A 550 8.02 24.47 -6.49
CA GLY A 550 7.65 24.90 -7.83
C GLY A 550 6.23 24.46 -8.19
N ASN A 551 5.72 24.92 -9.33
CA ASN A 551 4.44 24.42 -9.83
C ASN A 551 4.70 23.25 -10.77
N ALA A 552 3.86 22.23 -10.67
CA ALA A 552 4.02 20.99 -11.44
C ALA A 552 2.72 20.61 -12.17
N ARG A 553 2.91 19.87 -13.26
CA ARG A 553 1.81 19.25 -14.02
C ARG A 553 2.16 17.80 -14.30
N LEU A 554 1.22 16.90 -14.02
CA LEU A 554 1.32 15.48 -14.36
C LEU A 554 0.19 15.12 -15.31
N LEU A 555 0.52 14.54 -16.45
CA LEU A 555 -0.43 13.98 -17.41
C LEU A 555 -0.10 12.51 -17.60
N GLY A 556 -1.09 11.65 -17.59
CA GLY A 556 -0.80 10.24 -17.75
C GLY A 556 -2.02 9.37 -17.99
N GLY A 557 -1.75 8.09 -18.14
CA GLY A 557 -2.79 7.10 -18.37
C GLY A 557 -2.34 5.69 -18.03
N GLU A 558 -3.34 4.88 -17.75
CA GLU A 558 -3.23 3.45 -17.47
C GLU A 558 -4.24 2.74 -18.35
N ALA A 559 -3.81 1.69 -19.03
CA ALA A 559 -4.67 0.83 -19.81
C ALA A 559 -4.39 -0.62 -19.44
N SER A 560 -5.44 -1.42 -19.28
CA SER A 560 -5.32 -2.86 -19.08
C SER A 560 -6.36 -3.59 -19.92
N VAL A 561 -6.01 -4.77 -20.41
CA VAL A 561 -6.90 -5.66 -21.13
C VAL A 561 -6.60 -7.10 -20.73
N ASP A 562 -7.65 -7.84 -20.41
CA ASP A 562 -7.62 -9.29 -20.23
C ASP A 562 -8.45 -9.93 -21.34
N ILE A 563 -7.82 -10.73 -22.20
CA ILE A 563 -8.43 -11.51 -23.26
C ILE A 563 -8.54 -12.95 -22.77
N HIS A 564 -9.78 -13.45 -22.61
CA HIS A 564 -10.06 -14.80 -22.09
C HIS A 564 -11.01 -15.53 -23.06
N PRO A 565 -10.46 -16.05 -24.19
CA PRO A 565 -11.28 -16.71 -25.24
C PRO A 565 -11.98 -17.98 -24.76
N ILE A 566 -11.47 -18.55 -23.69
CA ILE A 566 -12.08 -19.60 -22.86
C ILE A 566 -11.84 -19.26 -21.39
N GLU A 567 -12.73 -19.70 -20.51
CA GLU A 567 -12.68 -19.39 -19.07
C GLU A 567 -11.36 -19.76 -18.35
N ARG A 568 -10.56 -20.64 -18.96
CA ARG A 568 -9.30 -21.13 -18.37
C ARG A 568 -8.07 -20.39 -18.85
N LEU A 569 -8.17 -19.60 -19.91
CA LEU A 569 -7.03 -18.94 -20.52
C LEU A 569 -7.21 -17.45 -20.43
N HIS A 570 -6.26 -16.78 -19.76
CA HIS A 570 -6.20 -15.34 -19.59
C HIS A 570 -4.93 -14.79 -20.21
N PHE A 571 -5.08 -13.82 -21.09
CA PHE A 571 -3.96 -13.05 -21.64
C PHE A 571 -4.12 -11.60 -21.23
N GLN A 572 -3.44 -11.24 -20.16
CA GLN A 572 -3.51 -9.93 -19.54
C GLN A 572 -2.39 -9.05 -20.07
N ASN A 573 -2.70 -7.81 -20.40
CA ASN A 573 -1.74 -6.80 -20.76
C ASN A 573 -2.09 -5.51 -20.04
N ALA A 574 -1.08 -4.80 -19.55
CA ALA A 574 -1.26 -3.49 -18.96
C ALA A 574 -0.12 -2.55 -19.37
N PHE A 575 -0.47 -1.30 -19.53
CA PHE A 575 0.46 -0.22 -19.84
C PHE A 575 0.20 0.97 -18.92
N SER A 576 1.27 1.61 -18.45
CA SER A 576 1.19 2.83 -17.64
C SER A 576 2.25 3.84 -18.08
N TYR A 577 1.85 5.11 -18.10
CA TYR A 577 2.69 6.23 -18.46
C TYR A 577 2.32 7.48 -17.69
N VAL A 578 3.34 8.26 -17.31
CA VAL A 578 3.18 9.60 -16.74
C VAL A 578 4.25 10.54 -17.29
N ASP A 579 3.81 11.74 -17.73
CA ASP A 579 4.64 12.89 -18.02
C ASP A 579 4.51 13.87 -16.85
N ALA A 580 5.58 14.02 -16.08
CA ALA A 580 5.61 14.83 -14.87
C ALA A 580 6.62 15.98 -15.05
N VAL A 581 6.13 17.21 -15.10
CA VAL A 581 6.94 18.37 -15.42
C VAL A 581 6.78 19.49 -14.39
N GLN A 582 7.87 20.20 -14.13
CA GLN A 582 7.86 21.50 -13.47
C GLN A 582 7.55 22.58 -14.51
N LEU A 583 6.72 23.52 -14.15
CA LEU A 583 6.33 24.61 -15.03
C LEU A 583 7.32 25.77 -14.93
N ASN A 584 7.56 26.44 -16.06
CA ASN A 584 8.41 27.63 -16.16
C ASN A 584 9.86 27.39 -15.71
N GLN A 585 10.41 26.22 -16.01
CA GLN A 585 11.77 25.83 -15.68
C GLN A 585 12.68 25.72 -16.94
N THR A 586 14.02 25.66 -16.72
CA THR A 586 15.00 25.35 -17.76
C THR A 586 14.81 23.92 -18.28
N ALA A 587 15.43 23.58 -19.39
CA ALA A 587 15.36 22.25 -19.98
C ALA A 587 15.87 21.15 -19.01
N GLU A 588 16.89 21.43 -18.23
CA GLU A 588 17.50 20.50 -17.26
C GLU A 588 16.62 20.28 -16.00
N ALA A 589 15.91 21.33 -15.58
CA ALA A 589 14.99 21.29 -14.43
C ALA A 589 13.53 20.99 -14.81
N LYS A 590 13.27 20.68 -16.08
CA LYS A 590 11.90 20.53 -16.60
C LYS A 590 11.12 19.39 -15.96
N TYR A 591 11.74 18.24 -15.77
CA TYR A 591 11.04 17.04 -15.28
C TYR A 591 11.08 16.96 -13.76
N LEU A 592 10.04 16.35 -13.17
CA LEU A 592 10.05 16.06 -11.74
C LEU A 592 11.04 14.94 -11.43
N PRO A 593 11.75 14.99 -10.28
CA PRO A 593 12.63 13.91 -9.87
C PRO A 593 11.84 12.62 -9.57
N MET A 594 12.50 11.48 -9.75
CA MET A 594 11.98 10.14 -9.47
C MET A 594 10.66 9.83 -10.21
N THR A 595 10.53 10.29 -11.45
CA THR A 595 9.39 9.97 -12.31
C THR A 595 9.54 8.54 -12.86
N PRO A 596 8.54 7.65 -12.68
CA PRO A 596 8.59 6.28 -13.20
C PRO A 596 8.77 6.20 -14.71
N ALA A 597 9.51 5.20 -15.18
CA ALA A 597 9.56 4.86 -16.59
C ALA A 597 8.19 4.39 -17.11
N PRO A 598 7.87 4.60 -18.41
CA PRO A 598 6.71 3.94 -19.01
C PRO A 598 6.88 2.42 -18.90
N ARG A 599 5.83 1.72 -18.45
CA ARG A 599 5.89 0.29 -18.19
C ARG A 599 4.79 -0.47 -18.91
N TRP A 600 5.18 -1.59 -19.53
CA TRP A 600 4.28 -2.56 -20.12
C TRP A 600 4.46 -3.90 -19.45
N THR A 601 3.35 -4.50 -19.00
CA THR A 601 3.29 -5.86 -18.48
C THR A 601 2.42 -6.72 -19.38
N SER A 602 2.81 -7.98 -19.55
CA SER A 602 2.05 -8.97 -20.33
C SER A 602 2.13 -10.31 -19.60
N GLU A 603 0.97 -10.94 -19.40
CA GLU A 603 0.86 -12.17 -18.63
C GLU A 603 -0.06 -13.16 -19.32
N LEU A 604 0.36 -14.40 -19.45
CA LEU A 604 -0.44 -15.52 -19.93
C LEU A 604 -0.64 -16.51 -18.80
N LYS A 605 -1.89 -16.65 -18.32
CA LYS A 605 -2.30 -17.61 -17.28
C LYS A 605 -3.20 -18.66 -17.84
N TYR A 606 -2.95 -19.94 -17.51
CA TYR A 606 -3.80 -21.07 -17.86
C TYR A 606 -4.20 -21.86 -16.63
N ASP A 607 -5.50 -21.97 -16.36
CA ASP A 607 -6.07 -22.77 -15.28
C ASP A 607 -6.19 -24.24 -15.75
N ILE A 608 -5.28 -25.09 -15.28
CA ILE A 608 -5.20 -26.50 -15.64
C ILE A 608 -6.34 -27.28 -14.98
N ILE A 609 -6.54 -27.07 -13.66
CA ILE A 609 -7.57 -27.74 -12.88
C ILE A 609 -8.24 -26.67 -11.98
N ARG A 610 -9.49 -26.33 -12.26
CA ARG A 610 -10.28 -25.39 -11.44
C ARG A 610 -10.89 -26.08 -10.22
N ASP A 611 -11.52 -27.23 -10.45
CA ASP A 611 -12.13 -28.03 -9.38
C ASP A 611 -11.81 -29.51 -9.59
N GLY A 612 -11.00 -30.05 -8.71
CA GLY A 612 -10.54 -31.42 -8.73
C GLY A 612 -10.63 -32.09 -7.36
N LYS A 613 -10.61 -33.42 -7.36
CA LYS A 613 -10.68 -34.21 -6.12
C LYS A 613 -9.44 -34.11 -5.25
N THR A 614 -8.25 -34.09 -5.87
CA THR A 614 -6.97 -34.05 -5.20
C THR A 614 -6.26 -32.72 -5.43
N PHE A 615 -6.22 -32.25 -6.67
CA PHE A 615 -5.66 -30.96 -7.04
C PHE A 615 -6.78 -30.01 -7.42
N ASN A 616 -6.70 -28.77 -6.95
CA ASN A 616 -7.70 -27.72 -7.15
C ASN A 616 -7.00 -26.39 -7.41
N ASN A 617 -7.65 -25.45 -8.10
CA ASN A 617 -7.07 -24.14 -8.42
C ASN A 617 -5.63 -24.25 -8.97
N THR A 618 -5.37 -25.26 -9.83
CA THR A 618 -4.05 -25.49 -10.41
C THR A 618 -3.88 -24.63 -11.65
N TYR A 619 -2.88 -23.78 -11.65
CA TYR A 619 -2.57 -22.88 -12.77
C TYR A 619 -1.09 -22.87 -13.10
N VAL A 620 -0.79 -22.42 -14.31
CA VAL A 620 0.55 -21.99 -14.75
C VAL A 620 0.45 -20.59 -15.33
N LYS A 621 1.51 -19.80 -15.15
CA LYS A 621 1.57 -18.40 -15.53
C LYS A 621 2.94 -18.04 -16.06
N ILE A 622 3.02 -17.31 -17.16
CA ILE A 622 4.24 -16.73 -17.70
C ILE A 622 3.99 -15.23 -17.86
N GLY A 623 4.88 -14.42 -17.32
CA GLY A 623 4.80 -12.98 -17.31
C GLY A 623 6.02 -12.31 -17.92
N MET A 624 5.80 -11.13 -18.47
CA MET A 624 6.83 -10.20 -18.96
C MET A 624 6.57 -8.83 -18.35
N GLU A 625 7.60 -8.22 -17.80
CA GLU A 625 7.60 -6.81 -17.40
C GLU A 625 8.66 -6.07 -18.23
N CYS A 626 8.24 -5.03 -18.93
CA CYS A 626 9.09 -4.20 -19.76
C CYS A 626 9.02 -2.76 -19.30
N ASP A 627 10.09 -2.29 -18.66
CA ASP A 627 10.28 -0.87 -18.39
C ASP A 627 10.98 -0.25 -19.60
N LEU A 628 10.31 0.72 -20.21
CA LEU A 628 10.85 1.43 -21.36
C LEU A 628 11.94 2.40 -20.89
N ARG A 629 12.68 2.95 -21.84
CA ARG A 629 13.72 3.91 -21.53
C ARG A 629 13.16 5.15 -20.83
N GLN A 630 13.75 5.54 -19.69
CA GLN A 630 13.43 6.77 -18.99
C GLN A 630 14.38 7.90 -19.40
N ASN A 631 13.85 8.82 -20.21
CA ASN A 631 14.57 10.02 -20.66
C ASN A 631 14.00 11.32 -20.04
N HIS A 632 12.87 11.23 -19.34
CA HIS A 632 12.20 12.33 -18.68
C HIS A 632 12.60 12.33 -17.19
N PHE A 633 13.78 12.82 -16.90
CA PHE A 633 14.38 12.83 -15.57
C PHE A 633 14.86 14.23 -15.20
N TYR A 634 15.03 14.50 -13.92
CA TYR A 634 15.54 15.76 -13.40
C TYR A 634 17.06 15.81 -13.55
N ALA A 635 17.53 16.52 -14.57
CA ALA A 635 18.94 16.53 -14.96
C ALA A 635 19.77 17.64 -14.31
N LEU A 636 19.13 18.63 -13.66
CA LEU A 636 19.84 19.78 -13.08
C LEU A 636 20.88 19.31 -12.05
N ASP A 637 22.08 19.86 -12.16
CA ASP A 637 23.25 19.55 -11.32
C ASP A 637 23.59 18.04 -11.26
N ASN A 638 23.32 17.33 -12.37
CA ASN A 638 23.50 15.86 -12.46
C ASN A 638 22.79 15.06 -11.36
N THR A 639 21.61 15.51 -10.94
CA THR A 639 20.83 14.85 -9.89
C THR A 639 20.37 13.47 -10.34
N GLU A 640 19.90 13.34 -11.58
CA GLU A 640 19.45 12.08 -12.18
C GLU A 640 20.05 11.87 -13.57
N THR A 641 20.04 10.63 -14.03
CA THR A 641 20.53 10.22 -15.35
C THR A 641 19.50 9.34 -16.07
N ALA A 642 19.59 9.29 -17.41
CA ALA A 642 18.75 8.41 -18.21
C ALA A 642 18.88 6.95 -17.77
N THR A 643 17.78 6.21 -17.85
CA THR A 643 17.77 4.78 -17.53
C THR A 643 17.44 3.98 -18.78
N PRO A 644 18.30 3.02 -19.20
CA PRO A 644 18.02 2.15 -20.33
C PRO A 644 16.78 1.29 -20.11
N SER A 645 16.10 0.92 -21.18
CA SER A 645 15.00 -0.05 -21.11
C SER A 645 15.51 -1.44 -20.73
N TYR A 646 14.68 -2.18 -20.02
CA TYR A 646 14.94 -3.59 -19.72
C TYR A 646 13.63 -4.39 -19.73
N THR A 647 13.77 -5.69 -19.89
CA THR A 647 12.65 -6.64 -19.88
C THR A 647 13.00 -7.80 -18.94
N LEU A 648 12.06 -8.11 -18.04
CA LEU A 648 12.13 -9.23 -17.11
C LEU A 648 11.11 -10.28 -17.55
N LEU A 649 11.50 -11.54 -17.51
CA LEU A 649 10.62 -12.69 -17.74
C LEU A 649 10.40 -13.42 -16.43
N ASN A 650 9.15 -13.66 -16.08
CA ASN A 650 8.74 -14.30 -14.85
C ASN A 650 7.83 -15.49 -15.18
N ALA A 651 7.76 -16.48 -14.29
CA ALA A 651 6.82 -17.58 -14.38
C ALA A 651 6.38 -18.01 -13.00
N SER A 652 5.15 -18.47 -12.89
CA SER A 652 4.68 -19.09 -11.65
C SER A 652 3.71 -20.23 -11.91
N MET A 653 3.55 -21.09 -10.91
CA MET A 653 2.53 -22.11 -10.87
C MET A 653 2.04 -22.29 -9.44
N GLY A 654 0.78 -22.63 -9.30
CA GLY A 654 0.18 -22.88 -7.99
C GLY A 654 -0.85 -24.00 -8.03
N THR A 655 -1.09 -24.61 -6.87
CA THR A 655 -2.14 -25.63 -6.70
C THR A 655 -2.57 -25.73 -5.24
N ASP A 656 -3.85 -25.98 -5.03
CA ASP A 656 -4.39 -26.44 -3.76
C ASP A 656 -4.47 -27.98 -3.76
N ILE A 657 -4.00 -28.60 -2.69
CA ILE A 657 -4.06 -30.05 -2.50
C ILE A 657 -5.19 -30.36 -1.52
N LYS A 658 -6.11 -31.23 -1.95
CA LYS A 658 -7.22 -31.72 -1.15
C LYS A 658 -7.01 -33.18 -0.70
N CYS A 659 -7.38 -33.47 0.52
CA CYS A 659 -7.50 -34.84 1.02
C CYS A 659 -8.90 -35.03 1.62
N ARG A 660 -9.64 -36.05 1.15
CA ARG A 660 -11.02 -36.31 1.57
C ARG A 660 -11.94 -35.09 1.45
N GLY A 661 -11.78 -34.34 0.34
CA GLY A 661 -12.58 -33.12 0.05
C GLY A 661 -12.15 -31.86 0.80
N LYS A 662 -11.26 -31.94 1.79
CA LYS A 662 -10.75 -30.77 2.52
C LYS A 662 -9.39 -30.33 1.98
N LYS A 663 -9.19 -29.03 1.82
CA LYS A 663 -7.87 -28.45 1.49
C LYS A 663 -6.93 -28.67 2.66
N ILE A 664 -5.76 -29.25 2.37
CA ILE A 664 -4.71 -29.54 3.36
C ILE A 664 -3.44 -28.73 3.10
N LEU A 665 -3.23 -28.27 1.86
CA LEU A 665 -2.03 -27.54 1.49
C LEU A 665 -2.28 -26.71 0.24
N SER A 666 -1.71 -25.51 0.17
CA SER A 666 -1.51 -24.74 -1.06
C SER A 666 0.00 -24.67 -1.33
N VAL A 667 0.42 -24.86 -2.58
CA VAL A 667 1.82 -24.75 -3.00
C VAL A 667 1.93 -23.80 -4.16
N TYR A 668 2.86 -22.86 -4.08
CA TYR A 668 3.18 -21.90 -5.13
C TYR A 668 4.67 -21.99 -5.47
N LEU A 669 4.99 -22.03 -6.74
CA LEU A 669 6.34 -21.95 -7.26
C LEU A 669 6.45 -20.70 -8.12
N THR A 670 7.51 -19.94 -7.93
CA THR A 670 7.75 -18.68 -8.66
C THR A 670 9.16 -18.67 -9.24
N GLY A 671 9.34 -17.97 -10.32
CA GLY A 671 10.65 -17.70 -10.91
C GLY A 671 10.63 -16.27 -11.46
N ASP A 672 11.46 -15.41 -10.92
CA ASP A 672 11.56 -14.01 -11.27
C ASP A 672 12.87 -13.75 -12.02
N ASN A 673 12.81 -12.81 -12.99
CA ASN A 673 13.98 -12.48 -13.82
C ASN A 673 14.67 -13.74 -14.39
N LEU A 674 13.91 -14.66 -15.00
CA LEU A 674 14.38 -15.96 -15.48
C LEU A 674 15.58 -15.86 -16.42
N THR A 675 15.71 -14.78 -17.17
CA THR A 675 16.84 -14.51 -18.08
C THR A 675 18.07 -14.00 -17.36
N ASN A 676 18.03 -13.78 -16.05
CA ASN A 676 19.08 -13.16 -15.25
C ASN A 676 19.56 -11.83 -15.86
N ARG A 677 18.59 -11.00 -16.27
CA ARG A 677 18.88 -9.67 -16.81
C ARG A 677 19.46 -8.79 -15.72
N ALA A 678 20.61 -8.19 -15.96
CA ALA A 678 21.12 -7.11 -15.13
C ALA A 678 20.40 -5.81 -15.49
N TYR A 679 19.85 -5.14 -14.48
CA TYR A 679 19.10 -3.89 -14.68
C TYR A 679 19.20 -3.00 -13.44
N GLN A 680 18.97 -1.73 -13.63
CA GLN A 680 18.75 -0.72 -12.58
C GLN A 680 17.41 -0.07 -12.85
N ASN A 681 16.49 -0.12 -11.89
CA ASN A 681 15.25 0.64 -11.96
C ASN A 681 15.57 2.11 -11.73
N ASN A 682 14.92 3.03 -12.45
CA ASN A 682 15.17 4.46 -12.29
C ASN A 682 14.73 5.03 -10.93
N LEU A 683 13.86 4.31 -10.22
CA LEU A 683 13.41 4.65 -8.86
C LEU A 683 14.25 3.96 -7.76
N SER A 684 15.26 3.17 -8.12
CA SER A 684 16.22 2.65 -7.16
C SER A 684 17.24 3.74 -6.79
N ARG A 685 17.31 4.07 -5.52
CA ARG A 685 18.34 5.00 -5.00
C ARG A 685 19.75 4.46 -5.22
N LEU A 686 19.90 3.15 -5.18
CA LEU A 686 21.18 2.46 -5.37
C LEU A 686 21.74 2.62 -6.80
N LYS A 687 20.93 3.02 -7.77
CA LYS A 687 21.40 3.44 -9.11
C LYS A 687 22.35 4.62 -9.03
N TYR A 688 22.17 5.49 -8.05
CA TYR A 688 22.91 6.74 -7.85
C TYR A 688 24.02 6.61 -6.79
N ALA A 689 24.26 5.40 -6.26
CA ALA A 689 25.46 5.10 -5.50
C ALA A 689 26.70 5.28 -6.38
N GLY A 690 27.83 5.52 -5.76
CA GLY A 690 29.09 5.83 -6.46
C GLY A 690 29.55 4.77 -7.46
N LEU A 691 30.69 5.01 -8.07
CA LEU A 691 31.34 4.07 -9.00
C LEU A 691 31.78 2.80 -8.26
N ASN A 692 31.33 1.65 -8.73
CA ASN A 692 31.82 0.36 -8.27
C ASN A 692 33.26 0.14 -8.76
N PRO A 693 34.29 0.14 -7.89
CA PRO A 693 35.69 0.07 -8.30
C PRO A 693 36.07 -1.30 -8.89
N VAL A 694 35.30 -2.35 -8.62
CA VAL A 694 35.57 -3.71 -9.11
C VAL A 694 35.02 -3.89 -10.53
N THR A 695 33.81 -3.41 -10.79
CA THR A 695 33.12 -3.62 -12.06
C THR A 695 33.29 -2.44 -13.04
N GLY A 696 33.72 -1.27 -12.56
CA GLY A 696 33.81 -0.02 -13.33
C GLY A 696 32.44 0.54 -13.75
N ARG A 697 31.35 0.13 -13.06
CA ARG A 697 29.98 0.57 -13.32
C ARG A 697 29.47 1.50 -12.22
N GLU A 698 28.63 2.46 -12.59
CA GLU A 698 27.97 3.33 -11.61
C GLU A 698 26.78 2.63 -10.97
N GLY A 699 26.63 2.83 -9.67
CA GLY A 699 25.53 2.34 -8.87
C GLY A 699 25.52 0.82 -8.68
N VAL A 700 24.53 0.35 -7.92
CA VAL A 700 24.28 -1.06 -7.62
C VAL A 700 23.09 -1.56 -8.46
N PHE A 701 23.23 -2.77 -9.00
CA PHE A 701 22.19 -3.41 -9.83
C PHE A 701 21.15 -4.10 -8.97
N ASN A 702 19.90 -4.11 -9.48
CA ASN A 702 18.79 -4.80 -8.83
C ASN A 702 18.99 -6.32 -8.82
N MET A 703 18.22 -7.03 -7.99
CA MET A 703 18.28 -8.47 -7.82
C MET A 703 18.20 -9.22 -9.16
N GLY A 704 19.05 -10.21 -9.31
CA GLY A 704 19.07 -11.11 -10.46
C GLY A 704 17.98 -12.17 -10.39
N ARG A 705 18.17 -13.29 -11.14
CA ARG A 705 17.21 -14.39 -11.17
C ARG A 705 16.97 -14.98 -9.79
N ASN A 706 15.69 -15.19 -9.47
CA ASN A 706 15.22 -15.73 -8.21
C ASN A 706 14.20 -16.85 -8.46
N PHE A 707 14.22 -17.90 -7.65
CA PHE A 707 13.18 -18.93 -7.61
C PHE A 707 12.62 -19.00 -6.19
N GLY A 708 11.30 -19.06 -6.10
CA GLY A 708 10.59 -19.14 -4.83
C GLY A 708 9.74 -20.40 -4.72
N ILE A 709 9.60 -20.91 -3.50
CA ILE A 709 8.59 -21.89 -3.13
C ILE A 709 7.87 -21.38 -1.89
N LYS A 710 6.54 -21.31 -1.97
CA LYS A 710 5.65 -20.93 -0.86
C LYS A 710 4.67 -22.05 -0.60
N VAL A 711 4.48 -22.39 0.66
CA VAL A 711 3.50 -23.38 1.12
C VAL A 711 2.61 -22.78 2.20
N VAL A 712 1.31 -23.08 2.13
CA VAL A 712 0.31 -22.65 3.13
C VAL A 712 -0.55 -23.85 3.51
N ALA A 713 -0.51 -24.23 4.77
CA ALA A 713 -1.30 -25.31 5.34
C ALA A 713 -2.41 -24.77 6.25
N PRO A 714 -3.69 -24.87 5.86
CA PRO A 714 -4.80 -24.46 6.74
C PRO A 714 -4.94 -25.44 7.91
N VAL A 715 -5.25 -24.90 9.09
CA VAL A 715 -5.53 -25.65 10.30
C VAL A 715 -7.00 -25.38 10.67
N ASN A 716 -7.84 -26.41 10.64
CA ASN A 716 -9.25 -26.32 11.04
C ASN A 716 -9.48 -27.24 12.24
N LEU A 717 -10.02 -26.71 13.34
CA LEU A 717 -10.25 -27.43 14.59
C LEU A 717 -11.75 -27.56 14.86
#